data_8c07d6e8fa4496d2d4b30818fd6301d0
#
_entry.id   8c07d6e8fa4496d2d4b30818fd6301d0
#
_cell.length_a   1.000
_cell.length_b   1.000
_cell.length_c   1.000
_cell.angle_alpha   90.00
_cell.angle_beta   90.00
_cell.angle_gamma   90.00
#
_symmetry.space_group_name_H-M   'P 1'
#
loop_
_entity.id
_entity.type
_entity.pdbx_description
1 polymer ?
#
loop_
_entity_poly.entity_id
_entity_poly.type
_entity_poly.pdbx_seq_one_letter_code
_entity_poly.pdbx_strand_id
1 'polypeptide(L)'
;MDNDIDLSRHEWISIGTIIGGDCPEYSFCGVFDGQGHVISNLYSHDSDTGDYEESNNLGRNALFGNVYNGEIKNLGIANAEIWIDPKDDSAAGKGILVDWMGKSKITNCWTSGSIYSGTKTEKNIGGIVGVTVQGCTISGCYSTATLTGNFKNSEGFYKDPNNLPPDTIGGIVGAQFDGDLTVTDCWFDGKIVVNSIKAAVGGIVGCIATVNNSVGGIVGNADIATKNCMVTTTDMGADKDGNTCWVGYLWDGTVANNYWYDDDKYAATPVDEINANAGTAVSDFKSEDVLTGLQTHQGTGIEWVAGIKHPTFAWDKRNISADYTKVDEAIAAAEKIDGSRYTNYGAVEAAINAVDRNKSKLEQAEVDKMAQDIRDAIDALVKKSNSSSSGGGGSSTPRYAVTVPDKTENGSLSVTPKNAKKGSDVTITATPDKGYEVDDIVAKDAKGNKLTLKDNGDGTYTFTMPASKVTVTAAFAEKKAEPIAPEKLFADVSAEEYYYEAVKWASENGVTGGIGENLFGAKLPCTRAQIVTFLWRAAGSPEPKGMSGFVDVSADAYYAKAVAWAVEEGIVSGTSATTFSPDAVCTRAQSVAFLYRAFGEKVNKAAGFSDVSADAYYADAVAWAVENGVASGIGGGLFAPDQDCARGQIVAFLYRAYQNK
;
A
#
# COMPACT_ATOMS: atom_id res chain seq x y z
N MET A 1 -3.66 -13.56 -21.88
CA MET A 1 -4.79 -12.71 -21.42
C MET A 1 -4.98 -11.59 -22.42
N ASP A 2 -6.23 -11.16 -22.66
CA ASP A 2 -6.51 -10.09 -23.63
C ASP A 2 -6.87 -8.76 -22.96
N ASN A 3 -7.08 -8.77 -21.64
CA ASN A 3 -7.38 -7.60 -20.81
C ASN A 3 -6.93 -7.84 -19.38
N ASP A 4 -6.84 -6.75 -18.60
CA ASP A 4 -6.70 -6.81 -17.17
C ASP A 4 -7.96 -7.43 -16.52
N ILE A 5 -7.78 -8.13 -15.42
CA ILE A 5 -8.86 -8.81 -14.69
C ILE A 5 -8.88 -8.26 -13.26
N ASP A 6 -10.03 -7.73 -12.86
CA ASP A 6 -10.30 -7.39 -11.47
C ASP A 6 -11.13 -8.52 -10.83
N LEU A 7 -10.55 -9.19 -9.86
CA LEU A 7 -11.24 -10.26 -9.11
C LEU A 7 -12.21 -9.70 -8.06
N SER A 8 -12.24 -8.38 -7.87
CA SER A 8 -13.16 -7.66 -6.97
C SER A 8 -13.23 -8.25 -5.55
N ARG A 9 -12.12 -8.86 -5.10
CA ARG A 9 -12.00 -9.55 -3.82
C ARG A 9 -12.99 -10.70 -3.61
N HIS A 10 -13.44 -11.34 -4.67
CA HIS A 10 -14.09 -12.63 -4.55
C HIS A 10 -13.08 -13.65 -4.03
N GLU A 11 -13.53 -14.52 -3.13
CA GLU A 11 -12.70 -15.61 -2.64
C GLU A 11 -12.20 -16.45 -3.82
N TRP A 12 -10.88 -16.58 -3.91
CA TRP A 12 -10.23 -17.23 -5.03
C TRP A 12 -9.92 -18.69 -4.72
N ILE A 13 -10.23 -19.56 -5.65
CA ILE A 13 -9.79 -20.94 -5.63
C ILE A 13 -8.67 -21.09 -6.66
N SER A 14 -7.50 -21.49 -6.19
CA SER A 14 -6.29 -21.58 -7.01
C SER A 14 -6.46 -22.48 -8.24
N ILE A 15 -5.83 -22.09 -9.33
CA ILE A 15 -5.71 -22.92 -10.52
C ILE A 15 -4.70 -24.04 -10.24
N GLY A 16 -5.11 -25.30 -10.42
CA GLY A 16 -4.30 -26.46 -10.05
C GLY A 16 -4.36 -26.73 -8.54
N THR A 17 -4.41 -27.97 -8.17
CA THR A 17 -4.48 -28.38 -6.77
C THR A 17 -3.23 -29.18 -6.39
N ILE A 18 -2.81 -29.08 -5.13
CA ILE A 18 -1.75 -29.92 -4.59
C ILE A 18 -2.43 -31.18 -4.06
N ILE A 19 -2.26 -32.31 -4.73
CA ILE A 19 -2.57 -33.62 -4.16
C ILE A 19 -1.24 -34.31 -3.98
N GLY A 20 -0.77 -34.37 -2.75
CA GLY A 20 0.44 -35.02 -2.25
C GLY A 20 1.42 -35.60 -3.30
N GLY A 21 2.63 -35.06 -3.37
CA GLY A 21 3.70 -35.58 -4.21
C GLY A 21 3.58 -35.23 -5.71
N ASP A 22 4.41 -35.85 -6.53
CA ASP A 22 4.58 -35.64 -7.97
C ASP A 22 3.35 -35.98 -8.84
N CYS A 23 2.15 -35.44 -8.53
CA CYS A 23 0.94 -35.71 -9.30
C CYS A 23 0.69 -34.64 -10.36
N PRO A 24 1.17 -34.80 -11.60
CA PRO A 24 0.92 -33.84 -12.68
C PRO A 24 -0.57 -33.72 -13.07
N GLU A 25 -1.40 -34.67 -12.69
CA GLU A 25 -2.81 -34.74 -13.10
C GLU A 25 -3.67 -33.58 -12.59
N TYR A 26 -3.26 -32.92 -11.51
CA TYR A 26 -4.01 -31.83 -10.87
C TYR A 26 -3.25 -30.50 -10.92
N SER A 27 -2.09 -30.48 -11.54
CA SER A 27 -1.23 -29.31 -11.65
C SER A 27 -1.54 -28.53 -12.93
N PHE A 28 -1.25 -27.23 -12.92
CA PHE A 28 -1.17 -26.46 -14.15
C PHE A 28 0.13 -26.85 -14.91
N CYS A 29 -0.03 -27.42 -16.09
CA CYS A 29 1.08 -27.92 -16.92
C CYS A 29 1.21 -27.18 -18.27
N GLY A 30 0.55 -26.06 -18.44
CA GLY A 30 0.52 -25.29 -19.68
C GLY A 30 1.42 -24.07 -19.67
N VAL A 31 1.23 -23.22 -20.67
CA VAL A 31 1.82 -21.89 -20.74
C VAL A 31 0.73 -20.87 -20.45
N PHE A 32 0.94 -20.05 -19.43
CA PHE A 32 0.10 -18.91 -19.13
C PHE A 32 0.86 -17.62 -19.48
N ASP A 33 0.45 -16.95 -20.54
CA ASP A 33 1.01 -15.67 -20.94
C ASP A 33 0.03 -14.55 -20.60
N GLY A 34 0.41 -13.72 -19.62
CA GLY A 34 -0.36 -12.54 -19.20
C GLY A 34 -0.34 -11.42 -20.23
N GLN A 35 0.58 -11.46 -21.21
CA GLN A 35 0.75 -10.41 -22.25
C GLN A 35 0.98 -8.99 -21.67
N GLY A 36 1.49 -8.90 -20.45
CA GLY A 36 1.68 -7.64 -19.71
C GLY A 36 0.46 -7.14 -18.97
N HIS A 37 -0.65 -7.89 -19.01
CA HIS A 37 -1.86 -7.59 -18.25
C HIS A 37 -1.74 -7.88 -16.76
N VAL A 38 -2.66 -7.34 -15.98
CA VAL A 38 -2.69 -7.41 -14.53
C VAL A 38 -3.95 -8.12 -14.06
N ILE A 39 -3.78 -9.02 -13.10
CA ILE A 39 -4.88 -9.56 -12.27
C ILE A 39 -4.82 -8.81 -10.94
N SER A 40 -5.89 -8.11 -10.57
CA SER A 40 -5.94 -7.30 -9.36
C SER A 40 -6.92 -7.84 -8.34
N ASN A 41 -6.65 -7.49 -7.06
CA ASN A 41 -7.52 -7.80 -5.94
C ASN A 41 -7.76 -9.31 -5.74
N LEU A 42 -6.72 -10.12 -5.98
CA LEU A 42 -6.72 -11.53 -5.62
C LEU A 42 -6.93 -11.65 -4.11
N TYR A 43 -8.02 -12.28 -3.71
CA TYR A 43 -8.36 -12.48 -2.31
C TYR A 43 -8.50 -13.97 -2.02
N SER A 44 -7.78 -14.47 -1.02
CA SER A 44 -7.90 -15.82 -0.54
C SER A 44 -7.79 -15.84 0.97
N HIS A 45 -8.83 -16.34 1.61
CA HIS A 45 -8.88 -16.54 3.04
C HIS A 45 -9.19 -18.01 3.30
N ASP A 46 -8.32 -18.67 4.02
CA ASP A 46 -8.56 -20.03 4.47
C ASP A 46 -9.60 -19.98 5.61
N SER A 47 -10.87 -19.88 5.23
CA SER A 47 -11.97 -19.93 6.20
C SER A 47 -12.23 -21.38 6.57
N ASP A 48 -12.20 -21.65 7.87
CA ASP A 48 -12.64 -22.88 8.53
C ASP A 48 -14.13 -23.20 8.17
N THR A 49 -14.40 -23.61 6.95
CA THR A 49 -15.67 -24.23 6.59
C THR A 49 -15.61 -25.69 7.04
N GLY A 50 -15.65 -25.91 8.32
CA GLY A 50 -15.92 -27.06 9.17
C GLY A 50 -16.09 -28.48 8.64
N ASP A 51 -15.97 -28.73 7.36
CA ASP A 51 -16.07 -30.04 6.73
C ASP A 51 -14.71 -30.47 6.14
N TYR A 52 -13.73 -30.66 7.02
CA TYR A 52 -12.48 -31.33 6.70
C TYR A 52 -12.74 -32.82 6.50
N GLU A 53 -13.15 -33.25 5.31
CA GLU A 53 -12.82 -34.60 4.88
C GLU A 53 -11.31 -34.62 4.60
N GLU A 54 -10.56 -35.44 5.34
CA GLU A 54 -9.09 -35.55 5.37
C GLU A 54 -8.35 -35.65 4.02
N SER A 55 -9.07 -35.74 2.91
CA SER A 55 -8.52 -35.97 1.57
C SER A 55 -8.44 -34.75 0.64
N ASN A 56 -8.96 -33.58 1.01
CA ASN A 56 -9.10 -32.45 0.09
C ASN A 56 -8.54 -31.11 0.57
N ASN A 57 -7.83 -31.07 1.69
CA ASN A 57 -7.33 -29.81 2.24
C ASN A 57 -5.96 -29.45 1.67
N LEU A 58 -5.97 -28.87 0.49
CA LEU A 58 -4.77 -28.56 -0.28
C LEU A 58 -4.69 -27.05 -0.43
N GLY A 59 -3.96 -26.43 0.50
CA GLY A 59 -3.58 -25.03 0.56
C GLY A 59 -3.80 -24.22 -0.72
N ARG A 60 -4.93 -23.51 -0.81
CA ARG A 60 -5.41 -22.87 -2.03
C ARG A 60 -5.41 -21.37 -1.87
N ASN A 61 -4.23 -20.75 -1.89
CA ASN A 61 -4.17 -19.33 -1.59
C ASN A 61 -3.63 -18.49 -2.76
N ALA A 62 -2.66 -19.00 -3.53
CA ALA A 62 -2.09 -18.30 -4.68
C ALA A 62 -3.03 -18.26 -5.89
N LEU A 63 -2.66 -17.51 -6.92
CA LEU A 63 -3.35 -17.61 -8.22
C LEU A 63 -3.28 -19.03 -8.76
N PHE A 64 -2.11 -19.69 -8.67
CA PHE A 64 -1.90 -21.09 -9.00
C PHE A 64 -1.50 -21.88 -7.74
N GLY A 65 -2.24 -22.93 -7.40
CA GLY A 65 -1.91 -23.79 -6.27
C GLY A 65 -0.71 -24.68 -6.57
N ASN A 66 -0.67 -25.29 -7.76
CA ASN A 66 0.45 -26.12 -8.19
C ASN A 66 0.75 -25.91 -9.69
N VAL A 67 2.01 -25.66 -10.02
CA VAL A 67 2.51 -25.57 -11.39
C VAL A 67 3.60 -26.62 -11.60
N TYR A 68 3.40 -27.55 -12.52
CA TYR A 68 4.37 -28.61 -12.81
C TYR A 68 4.56 -28.76 -14.32
N ASN A 69 5.83 -28.72 -14.80
CA ASN A 69 6.13 -28.64 -16.23
C ASN A 69 5.40 -27.48 -16.94
N GLY A 70 5.17 -26.38 -16.26
CA GLY A 70 4.44 -25.21 -16.77
C GLY A 70 5.31 -23.98 -16.96
N GLU A 71 4.79 -23.01 -17.67
CA GLU A 71 5.41 -21.68 -17.83
C GLU A 71 4.38 -20.59 -17.52
N ILE A 72 4.75 -19.63 -16.68
CA ILE A 72 3.97 -18.42 -16.43
C ILE A 72 4.85 -17.22 -16.80
N LYS A 73 4.28 -16.31 -17.61
CA LYS A 73 5.07 -15.15 -18.06
C LYS A 73 4.22 -13.90 -18.30
N ASN A 74 4.91 -12.75 -18.25
CA ASN A 74 4.36 -11.44 -18.58
C ASN A 74 3.06 -11.14 -17.82
N LEU A 75 3.01 -11.45 -16.53
CA LEU A 75 1.82 -11.31 -15.69
C LEU A 75 2.10 -10.46 -14.45
N GLY A 76 1.20 -9.51 -14.18
CA GLY A 76 1.17 -8.78 -12.92
C GLY A 76 0.06 -9.28 -12.00
N ILE A 77 0.33 -9.34 -10.68
CA ILE A 77 -0.70 -9.49 -9.66
C ILE A 77 -0.64 -8.30 -8.73
N ALA A 78 -1.71 -7.49 -8.76
CA ALA A 78 -1.82 -6.28 -7.96
C ALA A 78 -2.74 -6.46 -6.77
N ASN A 79 -2.32 -5.92 -5.62
CA ASN A 79 -3.15 -5.85 -4.40
C ASN A 79 -3.69 -7.22 -3.96
N ALA A 80 -2.86 -8.26 -4.01
CA ALA A 80 -3.23 -9.57 -3.48
C ALA A 80 -3.38 -9.50 -1.95
N GLU A 81 -4.33 -10.24 -1.41
CA GLU A 81 -4.56 -10.37 0.02
C GLU A 81 -4.78 -11.84 0.36
N ILE A 82 -3.76 -12.47 0.94
CA ILE A 82 -3.73 -13.90 1.24
C ILE A 82 -3.62 -14.10 2.74
N TRP A 83 -4.57 -14.83 3.30
CA TRP A 83 -4.65 -15.17 4.72
C TRP A 83 -4.50 -16.66 4.91
N ILE A 84 -3.56 -17.07 5.76
CA ILE A 84 -3.32 -18.44 6.13
C ILE A 84 -3.86 -18.64 7.55
N ASP A 85 -4.88 -19.53 7.69
CA ASP A 85 -5.51 -19.79 8.99
C ASP A 85 -4.49 -20.33 10.00
N PRO A 86 -4.52 -19.86 11.27
CA PRO A 86 -3.72 -20.42 12.35
C PRO A 86 -3.89 -21.93 12.58
N LYS A 87 -4.96 -22.53 12.07
CA LYS A 87 -5.26 -23.97 12.19
C LYS A 87 -4.81 -24.78 10.98
N ASP A 88 -4.35 -24.14 9.89
CA ASP A 88 -3.84 -24.86 8.72
C ASP A 88 -2.53 -25.57 9.09
N ASP A 89 -2.63 -26.89 9.30
CA ASP A 89 -1.51 -27.77 9.65
C ASP A 89 -0.77 -28.31 8.41
N SER A 90 -1.14 -27.88 7.20
CA SER A 90 -0.43 -28.30 5.99
C SER A 90 0.95 -27.63 5.91
N ALA A 91 2.01 -28.42 5.74
CA ALA A 91 3.36 -27.92 5.47
C ALA A 91 3.47 -27.40 4.03
N ALA A 92 2.62 -26.44 3.66
CA ALA A 92 2.50 -25.97 2.29
C ALA A 92 3.26 -24.66 2.07
N GLY A 93 3.89 -24.53 0.90
CA GLY A 93 4.39 -23.27 0.41
C GLY A 93 3.24 -22.31 0.11
N LYS A 94 3.44 -21.03 0.37
CA LYS A 94 2.46 -19.97 0.12
C LYS A 94 3.12 -18.84 -0.67
N GLY A 95 2.65 -18.64 -1.89
CA GLY A 95 3.08 -17.56 -2.78
C GLY A 95 1.91 -16.70 -3.20
N ILE A 96 2.18 -15.54 -3.78
CA ILE A 96 1.09 -14.76 -4.40
C ILE A 96 0.75 -15.31 -5.77
N LEU A 97 1.76 -15.67 -6.55
CA LEU A 97 1.56 -16.22 -7.89
C LEU A 97 1.39 -17.73 -7.87
N VAL A 98 2.27 -18.44 -7.16
CA VAL A 98 2.29 -19.92 -7.12
C VAL A 98 2.58 -20.40 -5.70
N ASP A 99 1.78 -21.34 -5.18
CA ASP A 99 2.09 -21.98 -3.90
C ASP A 99 3.19 -23.03 -4.06
N TRP A 100 3.06 -23.96 -5.02
CA TRP A 100 4.05 -25.01 -5.33
C TRP A 100 4.45 -25.00 -6.80
N MET A 101 5.75 -25.10 -7.06
CA MET A 101 6.30 -25.07 -8.41
C MET A 101 7.33 -26.18 -8.61
N GLY A 102 7.14 -27.03 -9.63
CA GLY A 102 8.08 -28.09 -10.00
C GLY A 102 8.38 -28.11 -11.51
N LYS A 103 9.65 -28.30 -11.90
CA LYS A 103 10.09 -28.38 -13.31
C LYS A 103 9.54 -27.27 -14.21
N SER A 104 9.39 -26.07 -13.67
CA SER A 104 8.60 -25.01 -14.28
C SER A 104 9.39 -23.69 -14.38
N LYS A 105 8.81 -22.74 -15.12
CA LYS A 105 9.45 -21.45 -15.37
C LYS A 105 8.49 -20.28 -15.12
N ILE A 106 9.00 -19.24 -14.46
CA ILE A 106 8.31 -17.94 -14.31
C ILE A 106 9.21 -16.85 -14.88
N THR A 107 8.65 -16.01 -15.76
CA THR A 107 9.45 -14.95 -16.41
C THR A 107 8.63 -13.65 -16.53
N ASN A 108 9.27 -12.51 -16.26
CA ASN A 108 8.66 -11.17 -16.40
C ASN A 108 7.32 -11.05 -15.66
N CYS A 109 7.26 -11.57 -14.43
CA CYS A 109 6.08 -11.48 -13.58
C CYS A 109 6.35 -10.60 -12.36
N TRP A 110 5.29 -10.01 -11.83
CA TRP A 110 5.41 -9.23 -10.61
C TRP A 110 4.22 -9.41 -9.69
N THR A 111 4.44 -9.17 -8.40
CA THR A 111 3.39 -9.26 -7.39
C THR A 111 3.43 -8.07 -6.43
N SER A 112 2.26 -7.68 -5.96
CA SER A 112 2.09 -6.74 -4.85
C SER A 112 0.91 -7.15 -3.97
N GLY A 113 0.87 -6.63 -2.75
CA GLY A 113 -0.18 -6.95 -1.78
C GLY A 113 0.37 -7.54 -0.50
N SER A 114 -0.28 -8.53 0.08
CA SER A 114 0.15 -9.11 1.35
C SER A 114 -0.12 -10.61 1.46
N ILE A 115 0.79 -11.30 2.15
CA ILE A 115 0.55 -12.63 2.72
C ILE A 115 0.64 -12.50 4.22
N TYR A 116 -0.36 -12.99 4.92
CA TYR A 116 -0.37 -13.07 6.37
C TYR A 116 -0.52 -14.53 6.82
N SER A 117 0.46 -15.03 7.57
CA SER A 117 0.39 -16.33 8.21
C SER A 117 0.31 -16.19 9.72
N GLY A 118 -0.79 -16.66 10.30
CA GLY A 118 -0.99 -16.74 11.75
C GLY A 118 -0.73 -18.13 12.34
N THR A 119 -0.16 -19.05 11.57
CA THR A 119 -0.10 -20.47 11.90
C THR A 119 0.88 -20.81 13.01
N LYS A 120 0.61 -21.96 13.65
CA LYS A 120 1.53 -22.59 14.63
C LYS A 120 2.47 -23.60 13.99
N THR A 121 2.31 -23.87 12.70
CA THR A 121 2.98 -24.92 11.93
C THR A 121 3.87 -24.35 10.85
N GLU A 122 4.74 -25.15 10.34
CA GLU A 122 5.79 -24.87 9.39
C GLU A 122 5.23 -24.32 8.07
N LYS A 123 5.60 -23.08 7.71
CA LYS A 123 5.19 -22.43 6.45
C LYS A 123 6.37 -21.83 5.71
N ASN A 124 6.28 -21.91 4.39
CA ASN A 124 7.28 -21.36 3.48
C ASN A 124 6.60 -20.27 2.64
N ILE A 125 6.91 -19.01 2.92
CA ILE A 125 6.25 -17.86 2.33
C ILE A 125 7.18 -17.20 1.31
N GLY A 126 6.69 -17.01 0.07
CA GLY A 126 7.40 -16.29 -0.97
C GLY A 126 6.55 -15.20 -1.62
N GLY A 127 7.17 -14.09 -1.97
CA GLY A 127 6.45 -13.01 -2.65
C GLY A 127 5.90 -13.43 -4.03
N ILE A 128 6.60 -14.33 -4.72
CA ILE A 128 6.17 -14.93 -6.01
C ILE A 128 5.77 -16.38 -5.80
N VAL A 129 6.67 -17.22 -5.27
CA VAL A 129 6.50 -18.66 -5.13
C VAL A 129 6.73 -19.08 -3.70
N GLY A 130 5.81 -19.87 -3.12
CA GLY A 130 5.97 -20.41 -1.78
C GLY A 130 7.08 -21.45 -1.72
N VAL A 131 6.96 -22.53 -2.49
CA VAL A 131 7.93 -23.64 -2.54
C VAL A 131 8.27 -24.01 -3.98
N THR A 132 9.54 -24.29 -4.22
CA THR A 132 10.02 -24.85 -5.48
C THR A 132 10.61 -26.24 -5.27
N VAL A 133 10.44 -27.12 -6.30
CA VAL A 133 10.98 -28.50 -6.34
C VAL A 133 11.42 -28.86 -7.77
N GLN A 134 12.42 -29.73 -7.91
CA GLN A 134 12.76 -30.41 -9.17
C GLN A 134 13.05 -29.51 -10.39
N GLY A 135 13.97 -28.57 -10.26
CA GLY A 135 14.48 -27.84 -11.43
C GLY A 135 13.58 -26.70 -11.89
N CYS A 136 13.54 -25.59 -11.13
CA CYS A 136 12.76 -24.42 -11.43
C CYS A 136 13.61 -23.22 -11.86
N THR A 137 13.04 -22.36 -12.69
CA THR A 137 13.67 -21.09 -13.09
C THR A 137 12.71 -19.91 -12.88
N ILE A 138 13.18 -18.87 -12.21
CA ILE A 138 12.48 -17.62 -12.01
C ILE A 138 13.39 -16.48 -12.49
N SER A 139 12.96 -15.70 -13.47
CA SER A 139 13.79 -14.66 -14.06
C SER A 139 13.03 -13.41 -14.48
N GLY A 140 13.63 -12.24 -14.31
CA GLY A 140 13.02 -10.96 -14.65
C GLY A 140 11.76 -10.66 -13.84
N CYS A 141 11.70 -11.10 -12.59
CA CYS A 141 10.52 -11.00 -11.74
C CYS A 141 10.76 -10.09 -10.52
N TYR A 142 9.67 -9.55 -9.97
CA TYR A 142 9.81 -8.80 -8.72
C TYR A 142 8.58 -8.90 -7.82
N SER A 143 8.78 -8.60 -6.53
CA SER A 143 7.70 -8.47 -5.56
C SER A 143 7.87 -7.23 -4.69
N THR A 144 6.77 -6.52 -4.46
CA THR A 144 6.66 -5.40 -3.51
C THR A 144 5.70 -5.73 -2.37
N ALA A 145 5.44 -7.02 -2.16
CA ALA A 145 4.46 -7.49 -1.20
C ALA A 145 4.93 -7.37 0.26
N THR A 146 3.99 -7.23 1.17
CA THR A 146 4.23 -7.40 2.61
C THR A 146 4.01 -8.85 3.00
N LEU A 147 5.06 -9.51 3.48
CA LEU A 147 5.08 -10.92 3.87
C LEU A 147 5.16 -11.02 5.38
N THR A 148 4.12 -11.55 6.03
CA THR A 148 4.05 -11.65 7.49
C THR A 148 3.98 -13.10 7.94
N GLY A 149 4.94 -13.52 8.78
CA GLY A 149 4.98 -14.82 9.44
C GLY A 149 4.88 -14.71 10.95
N ASN A 150 3.81 -15.24 11.56
CA ASN A 150 3.61 -15.33 13.00
C ASN A 150 3.84 -16.76 13.50
N PHE A 151 5.06 -17.23 13.36
CA PHE A 151 5.43 -18.60 13.67
C PHE A 151 5.63 -18.80 15.18
N LYS A 152 4.87 -19.67 15.82
CA LYS A 152 4.82 -19.75 17.29
C LYS A 152 5.71 -20.78 17.94
N ASN A 153 6.24 -21.81 17.29
CA ASN A 153 7.03 -22.82 17.95
C ASN A 153 7.94 -23.61 17.00
N SER A 154 9.13 -23.12 16.77
CA SER A 154 10.20 -23.95 16.21
C SER A 154 11.29 -24.17 17.25
N GLU A 155 11.12 -25.18 18.11
CA GLU A 155 12.21 -25.59 19.00
C GLU A 155 13.19 -26.50 18.26
N GLY A 156 14.39 -25.98 17.96
CA GLY A 156 15.54 -26.86 17.91
C GLY A 156 16.16 -27.25 16.56
N PHE A 157 15.97 -26.51 15.45
CA PHE A 157 16.39 -26.98 14.11
C PHE A 157 17.81 -26.68 13.63
N TYR A 158 18.49 -25.70 14.17
CA TYR A 158 19.81 -25.26 13.65
C TYR A 158 21.01 -26.17 13.97
N LYS A 159 20.78 -27.34 14.59
CA LYS A 159 21.87 -28.28 14.94
C LYS A 159 21.88 -29.59 14.17
N ASP A 160 20.82 -29.90 13.43
CA ASP A 160 20.73 -31.12 12.65
C ASP A 160 20.61 -30.77 11.16
N PRO A 161 21.66 -31.05 10.36
CA PRO A 161 21.66 -30.81 8.92
C PRO A 161 20.60 -31.61 8.14
N ASN A 162 19.89 -32.52 8.77
CA ASN A 162 18.85 -33.32 8.14
C ASN A 162 17.42 -32.80 8.42
N ASN A 163 17.30 -31.71 9.18
CA ASN A 163 16.00 -31.12 9.50
C ASN A 163 15.86 -29.74 8.83
N LEU A 164 14.87 -29.60 8.01
CA LEU A 164 14.48 -28.33 7.36
C LEU A 164 14.17 -27.26 8.39
N PRO A 165 14.55 -26.00 8.20
CA PRO A 165 13.98 -24.92 8.98
C PRO A 165 12.47 -24.92 8.76
N PRO A 166 11.67 -24.97 9.85
CA PRO A 166 10.23 -25.14 9.75
C PRO A 166 9.54 -23.93 9.11
N ASP A 167 10.15 -22.76 9.23
CA ASP A 167 9.54 -21.49 8.84
C ASP A 167 10.51 -20.70 7.99
N THR A 168 10.12 -20.40 6.76
CA THR A 168 10.96 -19.63 5.84
C THR A 168 10.18 -18.52 5.16
N ILE A 169 10.81 -17.37 4.99
CA ILE A 169 10.25 -16.26 4.20
C ILE A 169 11.30 -15.77 3.22
N GLY A 170 10.94 -15.75 1.93
CA GLY A 170 11.75 -15.15 0.88
C GLY A 170 11.00 -14.08 0.12
N GLY A 171 11.68 -12.99 -0.24
CA GLY A 171 11.06 -11.92 -1.02
C GLY A 171 10.51 -12.38 -2.37
N ILE A 172 11.16 -13.40 -2.97
CA ILE A 172 10.73 -14.03 -4.23
C ILE A 172 10.29 -15.46 -4.00
N VAL A 173 11.13 -16.31 -3.38
CA VAL A 173 10.85 -17.74 -3.14
C VAL A 173 10.95 -18.03 -1.65
N GLY A 174 9.94 -18.67 -1.08
CA GLY A 174 9.94 -19.06 0.34
C GLY A 174 10.98 -20.14 0.62
N ALA A 175 10.89 -21.28 -0.06
CA ALA A 175 11.85 -22.37 0.08
C ALA A 175 12.08 -23.18 -1.20
N GLN A 176 13.23 -23.83 -1.27
CA GLN A 176 13.55 -24.88 -2.21
C GLN A 176 13.75 -26.20 -1.48
N PHE A 177 13.04 -27.26 -1.87
CA PHE A 177 13.11 -28.55 -1.17
C PHE A 177 13.88 -29.63 -1.91
N ASP A 178 13.86 -29.66 -3.25
CA ASP A 178 14.52 -30.71 -4.01
C ASP A 178 14.85 -30.25 -5.43
N GLY A 179 16.02 -30.68 -5.97
CA GLY A 179 16.46 -30.35 -7.31
C GLY A 179 16.97 -28.91 -7.49
N ASP A 180 17.21 -28.52 -8.73
CA ASP A 180 17.84 -27.26 -9.06
C ASP A 180 16.84 -26.08 -8.98
N LEU A 181 17.32 -24.93 -8.50
CA LEU A 181 16.61 -23.65 -8.56
C LEU A 181 17.50 -22.57 -9.14
N THR A 182 17.02 -21.87 -10.14
CA THR A 182 17.68 -20.68 -10.68
C THR A 182 16.79 -19.46 -10.49
N VAL A 183 17.24 -18.49 -9.69
CA VAL A 183 16.61 -17.17 -9.51
C VAL A 183 17.58 -16.13 -10.06
N THR A 184 17.23 -15.51 -11.18
CA THR A 184 18.10 -14.53 -11.85
C THR A 184 17.33 -13.28 -12.23
N ASP A 185 18.02 -12.15 -12.18
CA ASP A 185 17.43 -10.88 -12.60
C ASP A 185 16.08 -10.63 -11.87
N CYS A 186 16.06 -10.76 -10.56
CA CYS A 186 14.87 -10.54 -9.74
C CYS A 186 15.14 -9.45 -8.70
N TRP A 187 14.08 -8.76 -8.25
CA TRP A 187 14.24 -7.82 -7.16
C TRP A 187 13.06 -7.84 -6.18
N PHE A 188 13.35 -7.43 -4.95
CA PHE A 188 12.38 -7.31 -3.87
C PHE A 188 12.48 -5.94 -3.21
N ASP A 189 11.37 -5.19 -3.21
CA ASP A 189 11.17 -3.89 -2.55
C ASP A 189 9.92 -3.91 -1.67
N GLY A 190 9.62 -5.06 -1.06
CA GLY A 190 8.50 -5.26 -0.16
C GLY A 190 8.91 -5.14 1.31
N LYS A 191 8.06 -5.68 2.17
CA LYS A 191 8.31 -5.75 3.60
C LYS A 191 8.21 -7.18 4.09
N ILE A 192 9.16 -7.62 4.92
CA ILE A 192 9.09 -8.89 5.63
C ILE A 192 8.90 -8.62 7.13
N VAL A 193 7.85 -9.20 7.71
CA VAL A 193 7.54 -9.10 9.14
C VAL A 193 7.57 -10.50 9.74
N VAL A 194 8.49 -10.73 10.66
CA VAL A 194 8.66 -12.02 11.35
C VAL A 194 8.51 -11.82 12.86
N ASN A 195 7.57 -12.52 13.43
CA ASN A 195 7.31 -12.50 14.89
C ASN A 195 7.87 -13.76 15.58
N SER A 196 8.76 -14.50 14.91
CA SER A 196 9.44 -15.67 15.43
C SER A 196 10.94 -15.43 15.58
N ILE A 197 11.55 -16.06 16.58
CA ILE A 197 13.00 -15.97 16.83
C ILE A 197 13.81 -16.99 15.99
N LYS A 198 13.19 -17.78 15.13
CA LYS A 198 13.82 -18.92 14.45
C LYS A 198 13.42 -19.15 12.99
N ALA A 199 12.83 -18.17 12.31
CA ALA A 199 12.54 -18.27 10.89
C ALA A 199 13.79 -17.97 10.06
N ALA A 200 14.01 -18.70 8.97
CA ALA A 200 15.01 -18.32 7.96
C ALA A 200 14.41 -17.27 7.01
N VAL A 201 15.04 -16.12 6.94
CA VAL A 201 14.58 -14.98 6.14
C VAL A 201 15.60 -14.61 5.09
N GLY A 202 15.16 -14.53 3.83
CA GLY A 202 15.98 -14.09 2.71
C GLY A 202 15.29 -13.00 1.89
N GLY A 203 16.02 -11.97 1.50
CA GLY A 203 15.50 -10.94 0.62
C GLY A 203 15.08 -11.48 -0.76
N ILE A 204 15.68 -12.55 -1.23
CA ILE A 204 15.30 -13.23 -2.48
C ILE A 204 14.76 -14.62 -2.18
N VAL A 205 15.51 -15.50 -1.55
CA VAL A 205 15.11 -16.87 -1.22
C VAL A 205 15.18 -17.07 0.29
N GLY A 206 14.12 -17.57 0.92
CA GLY A 206 14.05 -17.73 2.37
C GLY A 206 15.00 -18.82 2.87
N CYS A 207 14.87 -20.02 2.33
CA CYS A 207 15.75 -21.13 2.65
C CYS A 207 15.91 -22.08 1.47
N ILE A 208 17.06 -22.71 1.42
CA ILE A 208 17.38 -23.80 0.49
C ILE A 208 17.76 -25.00 1.32
N ALA A 209 16.98 -26.06 1.19
CA ALA A 209 17.23 -27.30 1.87
C ALA A 209 17.20 -28.47 0.91
N THR A 210 18.27 -29.24 0.88
CA THR A 210 18.26 -30.54 0.23
C THR A 210 17.79 -31.58 1.21
N VAL A 211 16.61 -32.13 0.98
CA VAL A 211 16.10 -33.22 1.82
C VAL A 211 16.80 -34.50 1.46
N ASN A 212 17.77 -34.92 2.29
CA ASN A 212 18.30 -36.28 2.26
C ASN A 212 17.31 -37.28 2.90
N ASN A 213 16.13 -37.45 2.34
CA ASN A 213 15.26 -38.57 2.69
C ASN A 213 15.52 -39.72 1.72
N SER A 214 16.68 -40.38 1.81
CA SER A 214 16.90 -41.60 1.09
C SER A 214 16.53 -42.82 1.93
N VAL A 215 15.35 -43.34 1.68
CA VAL A 215 15.23 -44.80 1.64
C VAL A 215 15.49 -45.19 0.19
N GLY A 216 16.75 -45.37 -0.14
CA GLY A 216 17.23 -46.01 -1.38
C GLY A 216 17.34 -45.10 -2.60
N GLY A 217 18.52 -44.55 -2.84
CA GLY A 217 19.06 -44.26 -4.17
C GLY A 217 19.17 -42.80 -4.55
N ILE A 218 20.40 -42.40 -4.80
CA ILE A 218 20.90 -41.25 -5.56
C ILE A 218 20.46 -39.87 -5.07
N VAL A 219 21.28 -39.29 -4.23
CA VAL A 219 21.31 -37.86 -3.93
C VAL A 219 21.79 -37.13 -5.18
N GLY A 220 20.90 -36.42 -5.87
CA GLY A 220 21.31 -35.42 -6.84
C GLY A 220 21.74 -34.17 -6.10
N ASN A 221 22.95 -33.69 -6.33
CA ASN A 221 23.36 -32.35 -5.88
C ASN A 221 22.40 -31.32 -6.50
N ALA A 222 21.68 -30.59 -5.67
CA ALA A 222 20.90 -29.47 -6.14
C ALA A 222 21.87 -28.34 -6.52
N ASP A 223 21.89 -27.94 -7.77
CA ASP A 223 22.66 -26.77 -8.21
C ASP A 223 21.74 -25.51 -8.15
N ILE A 224 21.97 -24.68 -7.17
CA ILE A 224 21.15 -23.53 -6.91
C ILE A 224 21.91 -22.27 -7.27
N ALA A 225 21.26 -21.40 -8.05
CA ALA A 225 21.85 -20.15 -8.48
C ALA A 225 20.95 -18.95 -8.18
N THR A 226 21.45 -18.03 -7.37
CA THR A 226 20.84 -16.69 -7.15
C THR A 226 21.80 -15.65 -7.70
N LYS A 227 21.50 -15.10 -8.87
CA LYS A 227 22.41 -14.22 -9.60
C LYS A 227 21.71 -12.97 -10.10
N ASN A 228 22.46 -11.86 -10.09
CA ASN A 228 22.01 -10.58 -10.66
C ASN A 228 20.68 -10.07 -10.09
N CYS A 229 20.47 -10.27 -8.79
CA CYS A 229 19.26 -9.88 -8.08
C CYS A 229 19.50 -8.66 -7.18
N MET A 230 18.42 -7.95 -6.84
CA MET A 230 18.46 -6.81 -5.92
C MET A 230 17.51 -6.98 -4.76
N VAL A 231 17.93 -6.53 -3.59
CA VAL A 231 17.08 -6.32 -2.41
C VAL A 231 17.15 -4.85 -2.05
N THR A 232 16.09 -4.11 -2.32
CA THR A 232 16.03 -2.66 -2.19
C THR A 232 15.29 -2.19 -0.93
N THR A 233 14.70 -3.12 -0.17
CA THR A 233 14.08 -2.82 1.13
C THR A 233 15.08 -2.98 2.27
N THR A 234 14.94 -2.16 3.31
CA THR A 234 15.65 -2.31 4.59
C THR A 234 14.76 -2.94 5.67
N ASP A 235 13.50 -3.30 5.34
CA ASP A 235 12.49 -3.79 6.28
C ASP A 235 12.23 -5.28 6.09
N MET A 236 13.20 -6.10 6.50
CA MET A 236 13.15 -7.57 6.41
C MET A 236 12.90 -8.26 7.77
N GLY A 237 12.34 -7.53 8.73
CA GLY A 237 12.16 -8.05 10.09
C GLY A 237 13.48 -8.17 10.85
N ALA A 238 13.41 -8.23 12.17
CA ALA A 238 14.58 -8.47 13.03
C ALA A 238 14.54 -9.90 13.52
N ASP A 239 15.47 -10.73 13.08
CA ASP A 239 15.80 -11.98 13.74
C ASP A 239 16.85 -11.69 14.80
N LYS A 240 16.54 -11.99 16.06
CA LYS A 240 17.46 -11.79 17.17
C LYS A 240 18.66 -12.74 17.15
N ASP A 241 18.57 -13.82 16.38
CA ASP A 241 19.58 -14.88 16.30
C ASP A 241 20.44 -14.81 15.02
N GLY A 242 20.27 -13.79 14.16
CA GLY A 242 21.13 -13.55 12.98
C GLY A 242 20.80 -14.40 11.75
N ASN A 243 19.58 -14.91 11.64
CA ASN A 243 19.16 -15.77 10.52
C ASN A 243 18.52 -15.00 9.35
N THR A 244 18.57 -13.67 9.37
CA THR A 244 18.10 -12.82 8.28
C THR A 244 19.25 -12.42 7.39
N CYS A 245 19.13 -12.68 6.09
CA CYS A 245 20.16 -12.42 5.11
C CYS A 245 19.61 -11.66 3.90
N TRP A 246 20.45 -10.88 3.23
CA TRP A 246 20.04 -10.13 2.04
C TRP A 246 19.62 -11.04 0.89
N VAL A 247 20.39 -12.08 0.60
CA VAL A 247 20.08 -13.00 -0.49
C VAL A 247 19.26 -14.19 -0.01
N GLY A 248 19.64 -14.81 1.08
CA GLY A 248 18.96 -15.94 1.67
C GLY A 248 19.88 -16.94 2.34
N TYR A 249 19.29 -17.89 3.07
CA TYR A 249 20.01 -18.98 3.71
C TYR A 249 20.29 -20.08 2.68
N LEU A 250 21.54 -20.20 2.24
CA LEU A 250 21.99 -21.16 1.25
C LEU A 250 22.83 -22.24 1.90
N TRP A 251 22.45 -23.50 1.72
CA TRP A 251 23.24 -24.64 2.19
C TRP A 251 24.31 -25.06 1.19
N ASP A 252 24.00 -24.96 -0.09
CA ASP A 252 24.91 -25.20 -1.23
C ASP A 252 24.40 -24.39 -2.44
N GLY A 253 25.31 -23.92 -3.30
CA GLY A 253 24.91 -23.21 -4.50
C GLY A 253 25.78 -22.03 -4.90
N THR A 254 25.39 -21.35 -5.96
CA THR A 254 26.07 -20.18 -6.51
C THR A 254 25.32 -18.90 -6.21
N VAL A 255 25.99 -17.98 -5.52
CA VAL A 255 25.50 -16.61 -5.30
C VAL A 255 26.46 -15.65 -5.96
N ALA A 256 25.98 -14.83 -6.91
CA ALA A 256 26.86 -13.93 -7.63
C ALA A 256 26.16 -12.67 -8.15
N ASN A 257 26.86 -11.55 -8.14
CA ASN A 257 26.43 -10.28 -8.74
C ASN A 257 25.10 -9.75 -8.21
N ASN A 258 24.82 -9.96 -6.92
CA ASN A 258 23.61 -9.42 -6.29
C ASN A 258 23.91 -8.07 -5.64
N TYR A 259 22.86 -7.28 -5.36
CA TYR A 259 22.97 -5.96 -4.78
C TYR A 259 22.01 -5.80 -3.59
N TRP A 260 22.48 -5.16 -2.52
CA TRP A 260 21.68 -4.86 -1.31
C TRP A 260 22.14 -3.56 -0.66
N TYR A 261 21.39 -3.05 0.32
CA TYR A 261 21.77 -1.84 1.05
C TYR A 261 23.05 -2.03 1.89
N ASP A 262 23.92 -1.03 1.86
CA ASP A 262 25.14 -0.94 2.69
C ASP A 262 24.79 -0.37 4.07
N ASP A 263 24.12 -1.18 4.90
CA ASP A 263 23.71 -0.78 6.25
C ASP A 263 24.20 -1.73 7.36
N ASP A 264 25.03 -2.71 7.02
CA ASP A 264 25.59 -3.73 7.94
C ASP A 264 24.56 -4.46 8.83
N LYS A 265 23.25 -4.31 8.53
CA LYS A 265 22.18 -4.84 9.35
C LYS A 265 22.02 -6.35 9.21
N TYR A 266 22.28 -6.88 8.00
CA TYR A 266 22.11 -8.29 7.70
C TYR A 266 23.34 -8.82 6.94
N ALA A 267 23.67 -10.09 7.16
CA ALA A 267 24.70 -10.76 6.36
C ALA A 267 24.23 -10.99 4.91
N ALA A 268 25.15 -11.12 3.96
CA ALA A 268 24.80 -11.51 2.60
C ALA A 268 24.20 -12.92 2.55
N THR A 269 24.85 -13.86 3.26
CA THR A 269 24.40 -15.23 3.52
C THR A 269 24.97 -15.68 4.88
N PRO A 270 24.41 -16.68 5.57
CA PRO A 270 24.91 -17.12 6.87
C PRO A 270 26.19 -17.95 6.82
N VAL A 271 26.68 -18.33 5.66
CA VAL A 271 27.82 -19.25 5.48
C VAL A 271 29.00 -18.51 4.88
N ASP A 272 30.05 -18.31 5.67
CA ASP A 272 31.25 -17.52 5.33
C ASP A 272 32.02 -17.98 4.09
N GLU A 273 31.87 -19.25 3.67
CA GLU A 273 32.67 -19.83 2.56
C GLU A 273 32.10 -19.59 1.15
N ILE A 274 30.80 -19.21 1.03
CA ILE A 274 30.14 -18.98 -0.26
C ILE A 274 30.27 -17.51 -0.72
N ASN A 275 30.78 -16.64 0.11
CA ASN A 275 30.55 -15.18 0.05
C ASN A 275 31.51 -14.34 -0.78
N ALA A 276 32.64 -14.87 -1.27
CA ALA A 276 33.63 -14.02 -1.95
C ALA A 276 33.11 -13.28 -3.20
N ASN A 277 31.99 -13.73 -3.78
CA ASN A 277 31.37 -13.13 -4.97
C ASN A 277 29.85 -12.96 -4.87
N ALA A 278 29.28 -12.98 -3.67
CA ALA A 278 27.82 -12.95 -3.48
C ALA A 278 27.16 -11.70 -4.08
N GLY A 279 27.85 -10.57 -4.03
CA GLY A 279 27.36 -9.31 -4.60
C GLY A 279 27.98 -8.09 -3.93
N THR A 280 27.30 -6.96 -4.03
CA THR A 280 27.80 -5.66 -3.62
C THR A 280 26.78 -4.96 -2.73
N ALA A 281 27.21 -4.52 -1.56
CA ALA A 281 26.46 -3.57 -0.74
C ALA A 281 26.55 -2.17 -1.36
N VAL A 282 25.41 -1.49 -1.49
CA VAL A 282 25.31 -0.17 -2.14
C VAL A 282 24.51 0.81 -1.29
N SER A 283 24.98 2.04 -1.23
CA SER A 283 24.25 3.13 -0.53
C SER A 283 23.25 3.83 -1.44
N ASP A 284 23.38 3.71 -2.76
CA ASP A 284 22.50 4.32 -3.74
C ASP A 284 22.25 3.39 -4.92
N PHE A 285 21.03 2.85 -5.00
CA PHE A 285 20.61 2.00 -6.11
C PHE A 285 20.39 2.74 -7.43
N LYS A 286 20.34 4.09 -7.43
CA LYS A 286 20.26 4.88 -8.68
C LYS A 286 21.62 5.10 -9.33
N SER A 287 22.70 4.64 -8.72
CA SER A 287 24.04 4.80 -9.27
C SER A 287 24.17 4.08 -10.62
N GLU A 288 24.94 4.69 -11.54
CA GLU A 288 25.21 4.12 -12.84
C GLU A 288 25.98 2.78 -12.74
N ASP A 289 26.76 2.61 -11.68
CA ASP A 289 27.52 1.38 -11.44
C ASP A 289 26.61 0.18 -11.17
N VAL A 290 25.51 0.36 -10.41
CA VAL A 290 24.53 -0.70 -10.15
C VAL A 290 23.83 -1.09 -11.45
N LEU A 291 23.32 -0.13 -12.20
CA LEU A 291 22.66 -0.41 -13.48
C LEU A 291 23.60 -1.10 -14.48
N THR A 292 24.81 -0.60 -14.64
CA THR A 292 25.82 -1.18 -15.53
C THR A 292 26.19 -2.61 -15.11
N GLY A 293 26.33 -2.85 -13.81
CA GLY A 293 26.60 -4.17 -13.26
C GLY A 293 25.46 -5.16 -13.55
N LEU A 294 24.21 -4.76 -13.35
CA LEU A 294 23.03 -5.56 -13.69
C LEU A 294 22.95 -5.85 -15.20
N GLN A 295 23.17 -4.85 -16.04
CA GLN A 295 23.17 -4.99 -17.51
C GLN A 295 24.28 -5.92 -18.01
N THR A 296 25.44 -5.89 -17.36
CA THR A 296 26.59 -6.74 -17.73
C THR A 296 26.30 -8.22 -17.51
N HIS A 297 25.47 -8.56 -16.52
CA HIS A 297 25.21 -9.94 -16.11
C HIS A 297 23.75 -10.38 -16.38
N GLN A 298 22.97 -9.57 -17.07
CA GLN A 298 21.56 -9.87 -17.34
C GLN A 298 21.36 -11.13 -18.18
N GLY A 299 20.30 -11.86 -17.87
CA GLY A 299 19.91 -13.07 -18.60
C GLY A 299 19.35 -12.75 -19.99
N THR A 300 19.27 -13.78 -20.83
CA THR A 300 18.73 -13.65 -22.19
C THR A 300 17.26 -13.23 -22.13
N GLY A 301 16.94 -12.13 -22.82
CA GLY A 301 15.58 -11.58 -22.89
C GLY A 301 15.18 -10.70 -21.71
N ILE A 302 16.09 -10.46 -20.79
CA ILE A 302 15.94 -9.48 -19.70
C ILE A 302 16.70 -8.22 -20.11
N GLU A 303 16.08 -7.05 -19.90
CA GLU A 303 16.69 -5.75 -20.14
C GLU A 303 16.49 -4.87 -18.91
N TRP A 304 17.61 -4.57 -18.23
CA TRP A 304 17.63 -3.66 -17.10
C TRP A 304 17.73 -2.21 -17.57
N VAL A 305 16.92 -1.33 -17.03
CA VAL A 305 16.89 0.10 -17.31
C VAL A 305 16.84 0.92 -16.03
N ALA A 306 17.14 2.20 -16.12
CA ALA A 306 17.00 3.12 -15.00
C ALA A 306 15.52 3.24 -14.60
N GLY A 307 15.28 3.10 -13.30
CA GLY A 307 13.95 3.21 -12.70
C GLY A 307 13.79 4.47 -11.83
N ILE A 308 12.60 4.65 -11.28
CA ILE A 308 12.27 5.81 -10.40
C ILE A 308 13.07 5.75 -9.10
N LYS A 309 13.12 4.59 -8.45
CA LYS A 309 13.80 4.38 -7.17
C LYS A 309 15.14 3.64 -7.32
N HIS A 310 15.19 2.67 -8.20
CA HIS A 310 16.31 1.75 -8.46
C HIS A 310 16.18 1.22 -9.88
N PRO A 311 17.19 0.52 -10.45
CA PRO A 311 17.04 -0.16 -11.74
C PRO A 311 15.81 -1.08 -11.77
N THR A 312 15.17 -1.16 -12.91
CA THR A 312 14.00 -2.01 -13.16
C THR A 312 14.05 -2.60 -14.57
N PHE A 313 12.98 -3.25 -15.01
CA PHE A 313 12.94 -3.90 -16.31
C PHE A 313 12.33 -3.01 -17.40
N ALA A 314 12.83 -3.07 -18.63
CA ALA A 314 12.32 -2.28 -19.76
C ALA A 314 10.82 -2.50 -20.03
N TRP A 315 10.28 -3.67 -19.70
CA TRP A 315 8.85 -3.97 -19.82
C TRP A 315 7.99 -3.33 -18.71
N ASP A 316 8.57 -2.97 -17.56
CA ASP A 316 7.82 -2.49 -16.40
C ASP A 316 7.68 -0.97 -16.37
N LYS A 317 6.71 -0.47 -17.12
CA LYS A 317 6.43 0.98 -17.25
C LYS A 317 6.04 1.66 -15.93
N ARG A 318 5.67 0.91 -14.87
CA ARG A 318 5.29 1.47 -13.56
C ARG A 318 6.49 2.01 -12.80
N ASN A 319 7.63 1.34 -12.95
CA ASN A 319 8.87 1.69 -12.26
C ASN A 319 9.88 2.44 -13.13
N ILE A 320 9.63 2.60 -14.44
CA ILE A 320 10.45 3.44 -15.32
C ILE A 320 10.02 4.89 -15.14
N SER A 321 10.99 5.80 -14.99
CA SER A 321 10.72 7.24 -14.94
C SER A 321 10.05 7.75 -16.22
N ALA A 322 9.13 8.67 -16.07
CA ALA A 322 8.58 9.41 -17.18
C ALA A 322 9.69 10.23 -17.89
N ASP A 323 9.43 10.63 -19.13
CA ASP A 323 10.31 11.52 -19.88
C ASP A 323 10.04 12.99 -19.49
N TYR A 324 11.01 13.60 -18.80
CA TYR A 324 10.96 14.99 -18.33
C TYR A 324 11.60 15.99 -19.30
N THR A 325 12.02 15.57 -20.50
CA THR A 325 12.70 16.45 -21.47
C THR A 325 11.92 17.74 -21.73
N LYS A 326 10.59 17.66 -21.91
CA LYS A 326 9.72 18.82 -22.13
C LYS A 326 9.62 19.73 -20.91
N VAL A 327 9.68 19.17 -19.70
CA VAL A 327 9.68 19.92 -18.44
C VAL A 327 10.99 20.66 -18.29
N ASP A 328 12.11 19.98 -18.53
CA ASP A 328 13.45 20.57 -18.43
C ASP A 328 13.67 21.69 -19.47
N GLU A 329 13.16 21.51 -20.67
CA GLU A 329 13.14 22.57 -21.69
C GLU A 329 12.29 23.78 -21.24
N ALA A 330 11.13 23.56 -20.61
CA ALA A 330 10.28 24.64 -20.14
C ALA A 330 10.94 25.39 -18.94
N ILE A 331 11.57 24.67 -18.02
CA ILE A 331 12.35 25.23 -16.90
C ILE A 331 13.51 26.06 -17.46
N ALA A 332 14.31 25.50 -18.40
CA ALA A 332 15.43 26.21 -19.03
C ALA A 332 14.96 27.46 -19.82
N ALA A 333 13.75 27.46 -20.33
CA ALA A 333 13.16 28.66 -20.95
C ALA A 333 12.80 29.71 -19.90
N ALA A 334 12.25 29.30 -18.75
CA ALA A 334 11.93 30.19 -17.64
C ALA A 334 13.17 30.83 -17.02
N GLU A 335 14.27 30.09 -16.85
CA GLU A 335 15.55 30.57 -16.29
C GLU A 335 16.19 31.68 -17.12
N LYS A 336 15.91 31.73 -18.42
CA LYS A 336 16.39 32.82 -19.30
C LYS A 336 15.62 34.12 -19.12
N ILE A 337 14.56 34.13 -18.34
CA ILE A 337 13.67 35.28 -18.14
C ILE A 337 14.09 36.02 -16.88
N ASP A 338 14.39 37.30 -17.03
CA ASP A 338 14.60 38.21 -15.90
C ASP A 338 13.25 38.49 -15.22
N GLY A 339 12.88 37.67 -14.21
CA GLY A 339 11.62 37.74 -13.47
C GLY A 339 11.38 39.10 -12.80
N SER A 340 12.46 39.87 -12.52
CA SER A 340 12.32 41.20 -11.93
C SER A 340 11.56 42.20 -12.80
N ARG A 341 11.46 41.93 -14.09
CA ARG A 341 10.77 42.77 -15.10
C ARG A 341 9.28 42.49 -15.21
N TYR A 342 8.76 41.48 -14.52
CA TYR A 342 7.37 41.04 -14.62
C TYR A 342 6.62 41.16 -13.30
N THR A 343 5.32 41.39 -13.35
CA THR A 343 4.48 41.57 -12.15
C THR A 343 4.01 40.25 -11.55
N ASN A 344 3.95 39.20 -12.37
CA ASN A 344 3.39 37.90 -12.05
C ASN A 344 4.37 36.72 -12.24
N TYR A 345 5.68 36.99 -12.14
CA TYR A 345 6.70 35.93 -12.30
C TYR A 345 6.60 34.83 -11.27
N GLY A 346 6.04 35.11 -10.09
CA GLY A 346 5.77 34.10 -9.06
C GLY A 346 4.87 32.92 -9.50
N ALA A 347 4.05 33.12 -10.56
CA ALA A 347 3.29 32.04 -11.14
C ALA A 347 4.19 31.02 -11.88
N VAL A 348 5.25 31.50 -12.55
CA VAL A 348 6.26 30.64 -13.18
C VAL A 348 7.03 29.85 -12.14
N GLU A 349 7.45 30.52 -11.06
CA GLU A 349 8.14 29.86 -9.94
C GLU A 349 7.26 28.81 -9.28
N ALA A 350 5.97 29.10 -9.11
CA ALA A 350 5.00 28.14 -8.55
C ALA A 350 4.83 26.90 -9.44
N ALA A 351 4.73 27.09 -10.75
CA ALA A 351 4.61 25.99 -11.71
C ALA A 351 5.88 25.11 -11.73
N ILE A 352 7.07 25.71 -11.65
CA ILE A 352 8.33 24.97 -11.55
C ILE A 352 8.41 24.17 -10.25
N ASN A 353 8.03 24.78 -9.12
CA ASN A 353 8.06 24.12 -7.81
C ASN A 353 7.01 23.00 -7.68
N ALA A 354 5.98 23.01 -8.51
CA ALA A 354 4.95 21.96 -8.55
C ALA A 354 5.37 20.71 -9.36
N VAL A 355 6.56 20.73 -9.99
CA VAL A 355 7.05 19.58 -10.75
C VAL A 355 7.36 18.40 -9.84
N ASP A 356 6.59 17.32 -9.98
CA ASP A 356 6.87 16.05 -9.34
C ASP A 356 7.74 15.17 -10.27
N ARG A 357 8.96 14.85 -9.82
CA ARG A 357 9.92 14.04 -10.59
C ARG A 357 9.87 12.55 -10.28
N ASN A 358 8.85 12.10 -9.54
CA ASN A 358 8.68 10.69 -9.19
C ASN A 358 7.60 10.00 -10.05
N LYS A 359 7.17 10.61 -11.13
CA LYS A 359 6.16 10.05 -12.03
C LYS A 359 6.74 8.94 -12.89
N SER A 360 5.94 7.89 -13.05
CA SER A 360 6.26 6.75 -13.91
C SER A 360 5.91 7.01 -15.38
N LYS A 361 6.40 6.17 -16.26
CA LYS A 361 6.09 6.22 -17.69
C LYS A 361 4.60 6.04 -17.99
N LEU A 362 3.84 5.42 -17.10
CA LEU A 362 2.38 5.35 -17.21
C LEU A 362 1.71 6.71 -16.98
N GLU A 363 2.36 7.60 -16.23
CA GLU A 363 1.88 8.94 -15.88
C GLU A 363 2.47 10.04 -16.80
N GLN A 364 2.99 9.65 -17.98
CA GLN A 364 3.63 10.58 -18.93
C GLN A 364 2.73 11.77 -19.28
N ALA A 365 1.42 11.57 -19.39
CA ALA A 365 0.48 12.65 -19.70
C ALA A 365 0.46 13.74 -18.61
N GLU A 366 0.63 13.36 -17.33
CA GLU A 366 0.72 14.31 -16.21
C GLU A 366 2.02 15.12 -16.31
N VAL A 367 3.14 14.46 -16.66
CA VAL A 367 4.44 15.12 -16.84
C VAL A 367 4.39 16.09 -18.02
N ASP A 368 3.77 15.70 -19.14
CA ASP A 368 3.56 16.59 -20.29
C ASP A 368 2.71 17.81 -19.90
N LYS A 369 1.71 17.62 -19.02
CA LYS A 369 0.91 18.71 -18.47
C LYS A 369 1.74 19.66 -17.61
N MET A 370 2.61 19.16 -16.73
CA MET A 370 3.52 20.03 -15.94
C MET A 370 4.38 20.91 -16.85
N ALA A 371 4.91 20.36 -17.95
CA ALA A 371 5.64 21.12 -18.94
C ALA A 371 4.79 22.24 -19.58
N GLN A 372 3.52 21.93 -19.86
CA GLN A 372 2.58 22.90 -20.43
C GLN A 372 2.23 23.99 -19.41
N ASP A 373 1.98 23.63 -18.15
CA ASP A 373 1.68 24.58 -17.07
C ASP A 373 2.81 25.62 -16.88
N ILE A 374 4.07 25.19 -16.99
CA ILE A 374 5.22 26.11 -16.96
C ILE A 374 5.20 27.04 -18.19
N ARG A 375 4.97 26.52 -19.40
CA ARG A 375 4.90 27.31 -20.63
C ARG A 375 3.77 28.33 -20.57
N ASP A 376 2.60 27.92 -20.13
CA ASP A 376 1.44 28.81 -19.98
C ASP A 376 1.71 29.92 -18.96
N ALA A 377 2.40 29.63 -17.86
CA ALA A 377 2.82 30.63 -16.90
C ALA A 377 3.83 31.62 -17.50
N ILE A 378 4.73 31.15 -18.37
CA ILE A 378 5.68 32.02 -19.11
C ILE A 378 4.93 32.92 -20.09
N ASP A 379 4.01 32.37 -20.85
CA ASP A 379 3.23 33.09 -21.86
C ASP A 379 2.30 34.14 -21.22
N ALA A 380 1.83 33.87 -20.00
CA ALA A 380 1.01 34.79 -19.22
C ALA A 380 1.81 35.96 -18.57
N LEU A 381 3.11 36.06 -18.78
CA LEU A 381 3.95 37.05 -18.11
C LEU A 381 3.60 38.49 -18.49
N VAL A 382 3.35 39.33 -17.50
CA VAL A 382 3.02 40.76 -17.65
C VAL A 382 4.21 41.63 -17.24
N LYS A 383 4.79 42.35 -18.22
CA LYS A 383 5.91 43.29 -17.98
C LYS A 383 5.52 44.43 -17.04
N LYS A 384 6.38 44.72 -16.09
CA LYS A 384 6.29 45.96 -15.27
C LYS A 384 6.39 47.16 -16.19
N SER A 385 5.43 48.08 -16.13
CA SER A 385 5.51 49.35 -16.90
C SER A 385 6.59 50.26 -16.28
N ASN A 386 7.66 50.54 -17.03
CA ASN A 386 8.57 51.62 -16.68
C ASN A 386 7.83 52.95 -16.91
N SER A 387 7.43 53.63 -15.85
CA SER A 387 7.00 55.03 -15.92
C SER A 387 8.20 55.91 -16.03
N SER A 388 8.70 56.13 -17.23
CA SER A 388 9.49 57.31 -17.56
C SER A 388 8.67 58.18 -18.53
N SER A 389 8.26 59.31 -18.03
CA SER A 389 7.57 60.35 -18.77
C SER A 389 8.46 60.92 -19.89
N SER A 390 8.02 60.81 -21.14
CA SER A 390 8.33 61.77 -22.19
C SER A 390 7.21 61.80 -23.19
N GLY A 391 6.69 63.01 -23.44
CA GLY A 391 5.54 63.27 -24.26
C GLY A 391 5.83 63.03 -25.74
N GLY A 392 4.82 62.53 -26.45
CA GLY A 392 4.76 62.33 -27.88
C GLY A 392 3.33 62.05 -28.27
N GLY A 393 2.62 63.03 -28.89
CA GLY A 393 1.25 62.91 -29.32
C GLY A 393 1.08 61.83 -30.39
N GLY A 394 0.32 60.81 -30.08
CA GLY A 394 -0.18 59.79 -31.00
C GLY A 394 -1.66 59.54 -30.69
N SER A 395 -2.52 59.60 -31.67
CA SER A 395 -3.95 59.34 -31.61
C SER A 395 -4.25 58.09 -30.83
N SER A 396 -4.63 58.23 -29.56
CA SER A 396 -4.95 57.09 -28.70
C SER A 396 -6.37 56.58 -28.99
N THR A 397 -6.47 55.36 -29.52
CA THR A 397 -7.74 54.63 -29.50
C THR A 397 -8.28 54.59 -28.06
N PRO A 398 -9.55 55.01 -27.84
CA PRO A 398 -10.12 55.06 -26.46
C PRO A 398 -10.07 53.70 -25.78
N ARG A 399 -9.55 53.69 -24.55
CA ARG A 399 -9.64 52.54 -23.67
C ARG A 399 -10.69 52.78 -22.60
N TYR A 400 -11.40 51.77 -22.24
CA TYR A 400 -12.49 51.80 -21.25
C TYR A 400 -12.13 50.95 -20.04
N ALA A 401 -12.42 51.48 -18.87
CA ALA A 401 -12.09 50.79 -17.60
C ALA A 401 -13.03 49.59 -17.35
N VAL A 402 -12.48 48.54 -16.80
CA VAL A 402 -13.21 47.44 -16.22
C VAL A 402 -12.98 47.46 -14.73
N THR A 403 -14.07 47.51 -13.96
CA THR A 403 -14.02 47.61 -12.50
C THR A 403 -14.65 46.37 -11.88
N VAL A 404 -14.03 45.90 -10.79
CA VAL A 404 -14.52 44.88 -9.88
C VAL A 404 -14.69 45.46 -8.50
N PRO A 405 -15.52 44.92 -7.59
CA PRO A 405 -15.57 45.33 -6.19
C PRO A 405 -14.22 45.14 -5.51
N ASP A 406 -13.88 46.04 -4.57
CA ASP A 406 -12.67 45.91 -3.75
C ASP A 406 -12.73 44.72 -2.80
N LYS A 407 -13.92 44.26 -2.45
CA LYS A 407 -14.18 43.09 -1.62
C LYS A 407 -15.40 42.33 -2.12
N THR A 408 -15.29 41.04 -2.23
CA THR A 408 -16.39 40.13 -2.55
C THR A 408 -16.51 39.15 -1.38
N GLU A 409 -17.73 38.88 -0.93
CA GLU A 409 -17.97 37.88 0.14
C GLU A 409 -17.73 36.47 -0.42
N ASN A 410 -17.07 35.62 0.36
CA ASN A 410 -16.84 34.20 0.07
C ASN A 410 -16.03 33.89 -1.20
N GLY A 411 -15.18 34.84 -1.62
CA GLY A 411 -14.31 34.67 -2.75
C GLY A 411 -13.66 35.96 -3.24
N SER A 412 -12.87 35.87 -4.28
CA SER A 412 -12.21 37.01 -4.90
C SER A 412 -12.49 37.11 -6.39
N LEU A 413 -12.46 38.32 -6.93
CA LEU A 413 -12.73 38.62 -8.32
C LEU A 413 -11.62 39.51 -8.89
N SER A 414 -11.08 39.14 -10.03
CA SER A 414 -10.11 39.94 -10.76
C SER A 414 -10.42 40.03 -12.23
N VAL A 415 -9.86 41.01 -12.94
CA VAL A 415 -10.06 41.19 -14.38
C VAL A 415 -8.76 41.59 -15.06
N THR A 416 -8.52 41.03 -16.25
CA THR A 416 -7.34 41.32 -17.07
C THR A 416 -7.75 41.47 -18.53
N PRO A 417 -7.40 42.60 -19.18
CA PRO A 417 -6.81 43.83 -18.64
C PRO A 417 -7.85 44.72 -17.93
N LYS A 418 -7.46 45.50 -16.92
CA LYS A 418 -8.33 46.48 -16.21
C LYS A 418 -8.75 47.68 -17.09
N ASN A 419 -8.11 47.86 -18.25
CA ASN A 419 -8.44 48.87 -19.25
C ASN A 419 -8.29 48.27 -20.65
N ALA A 420 -9.38 48.17 -21.37
CA ALA A 420 -9.46 47.50 -22.68
C ALA A 420 -9.98 48.39 -23.80
N LYS A 421 -9.56 48.15 -25.04
CA LYS A 421 -10.10 48.81 -26.25
C LYS A 421 -11.45 48.17 -26.60
N LYS A 422 -12.36 48.88 -27.23
CA LYS A 422 -13.55 48.33 -27.81
C LYS A 422 -13.19 47.15 -28.73
N GLY A 423 -13.86 45.99 -28.55
CA GLY A 423 -13.67 44.80 -29.35
C GLY A 423 -12.52 43.89 -28.91
N SER A 424 -11.74 44.23 -27.90
CA SER A 424 -10.76 43.33 -27.30
C SER A 424 -11.39 42.47 -26.20
N ASP A 425 -10.87 41.26 -26.00
CA ASP A 425 -11.33 40.37 -24.96
C ASP A 425 -10.78 40.79 -23.58
N VAL A 426 -11.61 40.58 -22.58
CA VAL A 426 -11.28 40.79 -21.17
C VAL A 426 -11.60 39.49 -20.42
N THR A 427 -10.65 38.99 -19.70
CA THR A 427 -10.79 37.80 -18.86
C THR A 427 -11.15 38.19 -17.44
N ILE A 428 -12.14 37.57 -16.90
CA ILE A 428 -12.55 37.62 -15.49
C ILE A 428 -12.03 36.36 -14.83
N THR A 429 -11.34 36.46 -13.70
CA THR A 429 -10.99 35.31 -12.86
C THR A 429 -11.78 35.40 -11.57
N ALA A 430 -12.57 34.38 -11.28
CA ALA A 430 -13.34 34.23 -10.05
C ALA A 430 -12.74 33.10 -9.22
N THR A 431 -12.33 33.41 -8.00
CA THR A 431 -11.71 32.44 -7.08
C THR A 431 -12.58 32.33 -5.83
N PRO A 432 -13.41 31.28 -5.72
CA PRO A 432 -14.17 31.02 -4.51
C PRO A 432 -13.28 30.72 -3.30
N ASP A 433 -13.70 31.10 -2.12
CA ASP A 433 -13.09 30.70 -0.86
C ASP A 433 -13.36 29.18 -0.61
N LYS A 434 -12.59 28.57 0.29
CA LYS A 434 -12.76 27.14 0.61
C LYS A 434 -14.19 26.85 1.11
N GLY A 435 -14.89 25.97 0.41
CA GLY A 435 -16.29 25.60 0.71
C GLY A 435 -17.34 26.39 -0.08
N TYR A 436 -16.93 27.27 -0.99
CA TYR A 436 -17.82 28.05 -1.84
C TYR A 436 -17.59 27.74 -3.34
N GLU A 437 -18.58 28.02 -4.16
CA GLU A 437 -18.54 27.96 -5.62
C GLU A 437 -19.07 29.25 -6.24
N VAL A 438 -18.78 29.46 -7.51
CA VAL A 438 -19.32 30.61 -8.24
C VAL A 438 -20.80 30.39 -8.50
N ASP A 439 -21.65 31.24 -7.91
CA ASP A 439 -23.11 31.20 -8.10
C ASP A 439 -23.54 32.03 -9.32
N ASP A 440 -23.05 33.25 -9.44
CA ASP A 440 -23.35 34.12 -10.57
C ASP A 440 -22.17 35.06 -10.87
N ILE A 441 -21.91 35.32 -12.14
CA ILE A 441 -21.00 36.37 -12.59
C ILE A 441 -21.72 37.24 -13.61
N VAL A 442 -21.69 38.54 -13.36
CA VAL A 442 -22.34 39.53 -14.21
C VAL A 442 -21.37 40.62 -14.62
N ALA A 443 -21.20 40.83 -15.92
CA ALA A 443 -20.54 42.02 -16.45
C ALA A 443 -21.61 42.95 -17.05
N LYS A 444 -21.61 44.24 -16.65
CA LYS A 444 -22.56 45.25 -17.12
C LYS A 444 -21.82 46.43 -17.76
N ASP A 445 -22.34 46.93 -18.84
CA ASP A 445 -21.88 48.17 -19.48
C ASP A 445 -22.31 49.41 -18.66
N ALA A 446 -21.85 50.60 -19.06
CA ALA A 446 -22.18 51.86 -18.41
C ALA A 446 -23.68 52.19 -18.44
N LYS A 447 -24.50 51.52 -19.26
CA LYS A 447 -25.94 51.69 -19.31
C LYS A 447 -26.69 50.63 -18.51
N GLY A 448 -25.96 49.70 -17.84
CA GLY A 448 -26.51 48.59 -17.08
C GLY A 448 -26.89 47.36 -17.88
N ASN A 449 -26.59 47.31 -19.17
CA ASN A 449 -26.85 46.10 -19.98
C ASN A 449 -25.89 44.99 -19.64
N LYS A 450 -26.39 43.78 -19.47
CA LYS A 450 -25.56 42.56 -19.25
C LYS A 450 -24.79 42.23 -20.52
N LEU A 451 -23.50 41.92 -20.36
CA LEU A 451 -22.64 41.41 -21.44
C LEU A 451 -22.69 39.88 -21.46
N THR A 452 -22.56 39.29 -22.61
CA THR A 452 -22.43 37.86 -22.75
C THR A 452 -21.06 37.43 -22.27
N LEU A 453 -21.00 36.52 -21.30
CA LEU A 453 -19.78 35.90 -20.80
C LEU A 453 -19.64 34.53 -21.43
N LYS A 454 -18.43 34.21 -21.86
CA LYS A 454 -18.03 32.86 -22.22
C LYS A 454 -17.33 32.23 -21.05
N ASP A 455 -17.88 31.16 -20.52
CA ASP A 455 -17.23 30.32 -19.52
C ASP A 455 -16.10 29.50 -20.19
N ASN A 456 -14.88 29.53 -19.64
CA ASN A 456 -13.74 28.82 -20.15
C ASN A 456 -13.52 27.46 -19.44
N GLY A 457 -14.32 27.15 -18.39
CA GLY A 457 -14.29 25.88 -17.66
C GLY A 457 -13.19 25.74 -16.61
N ASP A 458 -12.36 26.79 -16.41
CA ASP A 458 -11.21 26.81 -15.48
C ASP A 458 -11.37 27.86 -14.38
N GLY A 459 -12.58 28.31 -14.09
CA GLY A 459 -12.85 29.41 -13.16
C GLY A 459 -12.65 30.80 -13.78
N THR A 460 -12.38 30.84 -15.10
CA THR A 460 -12.28 32.11 -15.84
C THR A 460 -13.42 32.29 -16.83
N TYR A 461 -13.77 33.56 -17.09
CA TYR A 461 -14.84 33.96 -18.00
C TYR A 461 -14.34 35.06 -18.93
N THR A 462 -14.71 35.03 -20.17
CA THR A 462 -14.26 36.01 -21.15
C THR A 462 -15.44 36.81 -21.71
N PHE A 463 -15.27 38.12 -21.87
CA PHE A 463 -16.22 38.98 -22.62
C PHE A 463 -15.50 39.94 -23.54
N THR A 464 -16.18 40.35 -24.62
CA THR A 464 -15.64 41.34 -25.55
C THR A 464 -16.00 42.76 -25.07
N MET A 465 -14.99 43.62 -24.95
CA MET A 465 -15.10 44.96 -24.40
C MET A 465 -16.02 45.87 -25.23
N PRO A 466 -17.09 46.46 -24.66
CA PRO A 466 -17.92 47.45 -25.35
C PRO A 466 -17.21 48.82 -25.41
N ALA A 467 -17.83 49.79 -26.13
CA ALA A 467 -17.32 51.20 -26.16
C ALA A 467 -17.74 51.97 -24.90
N SER A 468 -17.67 51.40 -23.73
CA SER A 468 -18.00 52.01 -22.44
C SER A 468 -17.33 51.32 -21.28
N LYS A 469 -17.28 51.95 -20.10
CA LYS A 469 -16.88 51.30 -18.85
C LYS A 469 -17.70 50.03 -18.59
N VAL A 470 -17.10 48.99 -18.06
CA VAL A 470 -17.74 47.79 -17.62
C VAL A 470 -17.54 47.60 -16.11
N THR A 471 -18.59 47.15 -15.42
CA THR A 471 -18.52 46.72 -14.02
C THR A 471 -18.81 45.24 -13.96
N VAL A 472 -17.94 44.46 -13.30
CA VAL A 472 -18.10 43.05 -13.10
C VAL A 472 -18.37 42.77 -11.62
N THR A 473 -19.35 41.93 -11.34
CA THR A 473 -19.71 41.46 -10.00
C THR A 473 -19.79 39.94 -10.02
N ALA A 474 -19.49 39.31 -8.90
CA ALA A 474 -19.71 37.88 -8.71
C ALA A 474 -20.45 37.63 -7.38
N ALA A 475 -21.23 36.59 -7.34
CA ALA A 475 -21.78 36.00 -6.14
C ALA A 475 -21.18 34.61 -5.97
N PHE A 476 -20.84 34.25 -4.73
CA PHE A 476 -20.35 32.95 -4.34
C PHE A 476 -21.35 32.34 -3.35
N ALA A 477 -21.86 31.14 -3.66
CA ALA A 477 -22.74 30.38 -2.79
C ALA A 477 -21.95 29.29 -2.05
N GLU A 478 -22.42 28.90 -0.88
CA GLU A 478 -21.90 27.68 -0.27
C GLU A 478 -22.06 26.52 -1.28
N LYS A 479 -20.98 25.81 -1.51
CA LYS A 479 -20.97 24.65 -2.40
C LYS A 479 -22.01 23.68 -1.84
N LYS A 480 -23.20 23.60 -2.47
CA LYS A 480 -24.13 22.51 -2.18
C LYS A 480 -23.36 21.24 -2.40
N ALA A 481 -23.28 20.42 -1.33
CA ALA A 481 -22.72 19.09 -1.46
C ALA A 481 -23.50 18.40 -2.59
N GLU A 482 -22.94 18.42 -3.80
CA GLU A 482 -23.25 17.38 -4.76
C GLU A 482 -22.94 16.07 -4.04
N PRO A 483 -23.68 14.97 -4.28
CA PRO A 483 -23.26 13.67 -3.80
C PRO A 483 -21.87 13.45 -4.38
N ILE A 484 -20.85 13.74 -3.57
CA ILE A 484 -19.46 13.50 -3.84
C ILE A 484 -19.43 12.01 -4.16
N ALA A 485 -19.02 11.65 -5.39
CA ALA A 485 -18.47 10.32 -5.59
C ALA A 485 -17.45 10.16 -4.47
N PRO A 486 -17.62 9.19 -3.55
CA PRO A 486 -16.95 9.20 -2.27
C PRO A 486 -15.46 9.30 -2.53
N GLU A 487 -14.88 10.39 -2.09
CA GLU A 487 -13.43 10.56 -2.03
C GLU A 487 -12.97 9.35 -1.22
N LYS A 488 -12.22 8.43 -1.84
CA LYS A 488 -11.85 7.16 -1.21
C LYS A 488 -11.07 7.50 0.05
N LEU A 489 -11.73 7.45 1.19
CA LEU A 489 -11.20 7.76 2.51
C LEU A 489 -9.89 7.02 2.76
N PHE A 490 -9.87 5.74 2.40
CA PHE A 490 -8.72 4.86 2.27
C PHE A 490 -8.94 3.99 1.04
N ALA A 491 -7.87 3.59 0.37
CA ALA A 491 -7.95 2.83 -0.88
C ALA A 491 -8.65 1.48 -0.74
N ASP A 492 -8.63 0.89 0.45
CA ASP A 492 -9.22 -0.40 0.80
C ASP A 492 -10.59 -0.29 1.52
N VAL A 493 -11.20 0.90 1.56
CA VAL A 493 -12.50 1.13 2.20
C VAL A 493 -13.51 1.58 1.16
N SER A 494 -14.43 0.69 0.76
CA SER A 494 -15.54 1.02 -0.13
C SER A 494 -16.66 1.72 0.63
N ALA A 495 -17.34 2.68 -0.03
CA ALA A 495 -18.50 3.36 0.52
C ALA A 495 -19.70 2.43 0.80
N GLU A 496 -19.73 1.25 0.20
CA GLU A 496 -20.78 0.25 0.36
C GLU A 496 -20.57 -0.63 1.58
N GLU A 497 -19.38 -0.57 2.21
CA GLU A 497 -19.05 -1.41 3.35
C GLU A 497 -19.73 -0.92 4.63
N TYR A 498 -20.23 -1.85 5.45
CA TYR A 498 -20.97 -1.53 6.69
C TYR A 498 -20.15 -0.73 7.72
N TYR A 499 -18.83 -0.74 7.59
CA TYR A 499 -17.90 0.00 8.45
C TYR A 499 -17.45 1.35 7.84
N TYR A 500 -17.91 1.71 6.63
CA TYR A 500 -17.46 2.93 5.93
C TYR A 500 -17.61 4.19 6.77
N GLU A 501 -18.82 4.46 7.27
CA GLU A 501 -19.08 5.65 8.08
C GLU A 501 -18.29 5.64 9.40
N ALA A 502 -18.05 4.45 9.96
CA ALA A 502 -17.27 4.31 11.17
C ALA A 502 -15.78 4.60 10.91
N VAL A 503 -15.22 4.12 9.80
CA VAL A 503 -13.84 4.40 9.41
C VAL A 503 -13.67 5.87 9.06
N LYS A 504 -14.63 6.46 8.38
CA LYS A 504 -14.67 7.89 8.07
C LYS A 504 -14.64 8.73 9.35
N TRP A 505 -15.55 8.46 10.28
CA TRP A 505 -15.57 9.10 11.59
C TRP A 505 -14.23 8.94 12.33
N ALA A 506 -13.67 7.74 12.35
CA ALA A 506 -12.43 7.46 13.04
C ALA A 506 -11.23 8.21 12.43
N SER A 507 -11.19 8.38 11.12
CA SER A 507 -10.19 9.19 10.43
C SER A 507 -10.35 10.68 10.71
N GLU A 508 -11.56 11.21 10.57
CA GLU A 508 -11.88 12.62 10.79
C GLU A 508 -11.61 13.08 12.23
N ASN A 509 -11.79 12.17 13.20
CA ASN A 509 -11.56 12.44 14.62
C ASN A 509 -10.16 12.01 15.12
N GLY A 510 -9.25 11.66 14.22
CA GLY A 510 -7.87 11.30 14.58
C GLY A 510 -7.74 9.99 15.36
N VAL A 511 -8.80 9.16 15.40
CA VAL A 511 -8.79 7.83 16.06
C VAL A 511 -7.86 6.88 15.32
N THR A 512 -7.84 6.96 13.99
CA THR A 512 -6.93 6.19 13.13
C THR A 512 -6.37 7.04 11.99
N GLY A 513 -5.12 6.77 11.59
CA GLY A 513 -4.50 7.26 10.37
C GLY A 513 -4.30 6.14 9.33
N GLY A 514 -4.96 4.99 9.52
CA GLY A 514 -4.74 3.82 8.68
C GLY A 514 -3.52 3.00 9.12
N ILE A 515 -3.00 2.22 8.16
CA ILE A 515 -1.80 1.37 8.34
C ILE A 515 -0.65 1.80 7.43
N GLY A 516 -0.77 2.94 6.75
CA GLY A 516 0.15 3.45 5.74
C GLY A 516 -0.43 3.34 4.33
N GLU A 517 0.24 3.95 3.36
CA GLU A 517 -0.08 3.88 1.91
C GLU A 517 -1.55 4.15 1.55
N ASN A 518 -2.21 5.01 2.29
CA ASN A 518 -3.64 5.31 2.16
C ASN A 518 -4.55 4.07 2.38
N LEU A 519 -4.11 3.09 3.19
CA LEU A 519 -4.86 1.90 3.56
C LEU A 519 -5.34 1.98 5.00
N PHE A 520 -6.55 1.51 5.26
CA PHE A 520 -7.10 1.34 6.60
C PHE A 520 -6.80 -0.05 7.19
N GLY A 521 -6.76 -1.08 6.35
CA GLY A 521 -6.63 -2.47 6.77
C GLY A 521 -7.91 -2.99 7.43
N ALA A 522 -9.10 -2.69 6.87
CA ALA A 522 -10.39 -2.97 7.51
C ALA A 522 -10.60 -4.44 7.87
N LYS A 523 -10.09 -5.34 7.05
CA LYS A 523 -10.22 -6.80 7.22
C LYS A 523 -9.07 -7.41 8.05
N LEU A 524 -8.02 -6.64 8.35
CA LEU A 524 -6.91 -7.11 9.16
C LEU A 524 -7.35 -7.38 10.61
N PRO A 525 -6.86 -8.45 11.26
CA PRO A 525 -7.07 -8.66 12.68
C PRO A 525 -6.58 -7.46 13.48
N CYS A 526 -7.31 -7.09 14.49
CA CYS A 526 -6.93 -5.97 15.34
C CYS A 526 -6.23 -6.47 16.60
N THR A 527 -5.02 -5.97 16.84
CA THR A 527 -4.26 -6.35 18.04
C THR A 527 -4.75 -5.62 19.27
N ARG A 528 -4.38 -6.14 20.45
CA ARG A 528 -4.69 -5.53 21.74
C ARG A 528 -4.14 -4.11 21.84
N ALA A 529 -2.94 -3.86 21.34
CA ALA A 529 -2.35 -2.53 21.29
C ALA A 529 -3.16 -1.58 20.39
N GLN A 530 -3.63 -2.06 19.26
CA GLN A 530 -4.40 -1.24 18.31
C GLN A 530 -5.77 -0.85 18.89
N ILE A 531 -6.51 -1.79 19.49
CA ILE A 531 -7.83 -1.48 20.04
C ILE A 531 -7.74 -0.50 21.21
N VAL A 532 -6.78 -0.64 22.12
CA VAL A 532 -6.61 0.33 23.21
C VAL A 532 -6.16 1.69 22.69
N THR A 533 -5.39 1.73 21.61
CA THR A 533 -5.00 2.99 20.96
C THR A 533 -6.21 3.69 20.34
N PHE A 534 -7.12 2.96 19.70
CA PHE A 534 -8.36 3.53 19.17
C PHE A 534 -9.26 4.08 20.29
N LEU A 535 -9.41 3.33 21.37
CA LEU A 535 -10.18 3.77 22.55
C LEU A 535 -9.58 5.03 23.17
N TRP A 536 -8.25 5.05 23.37
CA TRP A 536 -7.54 6.18 23.95
C TRP A 536 -7.66 7.45 23.09
N ARG A 537 -7.49 7.31 21.78
CA ARG A 537 -7.64 8.43 20.84
C ARG A 537 -9.09 8.93 20.77
N ALA A 538 -10.07 8.04 20.76
CA ALA A 538 -11.50 8.41 20.81
C ALA A 538 -11.87 9.12 22.12
N ALA A 539 -11.12 8.85 23.21
CA ALA A 539 -11.26 9.58 24.48
C ALA A 539 -10.53 10.93 24.52
N GLY A 540 -9.90 11.36 23.40
CA GLY A 540 -9.16 12.62 23.31
C GLY A 540 -7.69 12.51 23.76
N SER A 541 -7.13 11.30 23.76
CA SER A 541 -5.73 11.02 24.12
C SER A 541 -5.30 11.54 25.49
N PRO A 542 -6.04 11.24 26.57
CA PRO A 542 -5.70 11.72 27.91
C PRO A 542 -4.33 11.22 28.36
N GLU A 543 -3.56 12.10 29.03
CA GLU A 543 -2.24 11.74 29.55
C GLU A 543 -2.37 10.80 30.75
N PRO A 544 -1.77 9.60 30.74
CA PRO A 544 -1.80 8.70 31.88
C PRO A 544 -0.92 9.22 33.03
N LYS A 545 -1.24 8.87 34.27
CA LYS A 545 -0.47 9.28 35.46
C LYS A 545 0.93 8.67 35.52
N GLY A 546 1.15 7.56 34.80
CA GLY A 546 2.43 6.87 34.72
C GLY A 546 2.43 5.84 33.62
N MET A 547 3.57 5.19 33.37
CA MET A 547 3.67 4.11 32.40
C MET A 547 3.13 2.80 32.97
N SER A 548 2.66 1.90 32.11
CA SER A 548 2.26 0.55 32.53
C SER A 548 3.49 -0.25 33.01
N GLY A 549 3.30 -1.10 34.01
CA GLY A 549 4.40 -1.92 34.52
C GLY A 549 4.67 -3.20 33.74
N PHE A 550 4.13 -3.33 32.49
CA PHE A 550 4.29 -4.53 31.67
C PHE A 550 5.65 -4.55 30.98
N VAL A 551 6.33 -5.68 31.06
CA VAL A 551 7.69 -5.86 30.53
C VAL A 551 7.73 -5.93 29.00
N ASP A 552 6.61 -6.25 28.36
CA ASP A 552 6.42 -6.34 26.93
C ASP A 552 5.81 -5.07 26.31
N VAL A 553 5.74 -3.96 27.06
CA VAL A 553 5.32 -2.65 26.60
C VAL A 553 6.48 -1.68 26.73
N SER A 554 7.20 -1.46 25.60
CA SER A 554 8.28 -0.46 25.58
C SER A 554 7.71 0.94 25.81
N ALA A 555 8.43 1.76 26.59
CA ALA A 555 8.04 3.15 26.85
C ALA A 555 7.96 4.00 25.56
N ASP A 556 8.72 3.65 24.53
CA ASP A 556 8.77 4.33 23.24
C ASP A 556 7.73 3.80 22.23
N ALA A 557 6.98 2.74 22.57
CA ALA A 557 5.96 2.19 21.71
C ALA A 557 4.80 3.19 21.50
N TYR A 558 4.28 3.30 20.26
CA TYR A 558 3.19 4.22 19.92
C TYR A 558 1.93 4.01 20.77
N TYR A 559 1.77 2.82 21.32
CA TYR A 559 0.64 2.42 22.16
C TYR A 559 0.93 2.50 23.68
N ALA A 560 2.15 2.86 24.08
CA ALA A 560 2.55 2.80 25.50
C ALA A 560 1.63 3.63 26.40
N LYS A 561 1.34 4.88 26.02
CA LYS A 561 0.42 5.76 26.75
C LYS A 561 -1.03 5.25 26.72
N ALA A 562 -1.46 4.69 25.60
CA ALA A 562 -2.80 4.12 25.46
C ALA A 562 -3.00 2.91 26.38
N VAL A 563 -2.00 2.02 26.45
CA VAL A 563 -2.01 0.87 27.38
C VAL A 563 -2.04 1.34 28.82
N ALA A 564 -1.17 2.30 29.19
CA ALA A 564 -1.11 2.84 30.56
C ALA A 564 -2.45 3.45 30.99
N TRP A 565 -3.05 4.29 30.12
CA TRP A 565 -4.37 4.87 30.35
C TRP A 565 -5.47 3.81 30.48
N ALA A 566 -5.50 2.83 29.55
CA ALA A 566 -6.55 1.81 29.56
C ALA A 566 -6.49 0.89 30.79
N VAL A 567 -5.29 0.67 31.34
CA VAL A 567 -5.10 -0.03 32.61
C VAL A 567 -5.56 0.83 33.80
N GLU A 568 -5.20 2.10 33.81
CA GLU A 568 -5.59 3.07 34.84
C GLU A 568 -7.09 3.24 34.96
N GLU A 569 -7.79 3.30 33.80
CA GLU A 569 -9.26 3.39 33.73
C GLU A 569 -9.96 2.03 33.91
N GLY A 570 -9.20 0.94 34.13
CA GLY A 570 -9.78 -0.39 34.33
C GLY A 570 -10.41 -1.00 33.08
N ILE A 571 -10.13 -0.45 31.90
CA ILE A 571 -10.66 -0.92 30.61
C ILE A 571 -10.01 -2.26 30.24
N VAL A 572 -8.69 -2.36 30.45
CA VAL A 572 -7.92 -3.58 30.16
C VAL A 572 -7.08 -4.00 31.35
N SER A 573 -6.68 -5.27 31.35
CA SER A 573 -5.66 -5.81 32.22
C SER A 573 -4.61 -6.54 31.37
N GLY A 574 -3.48 -6.91 31.99
CA GLY A 574 -2.49 -7.78 31.36
C GLY A 574 -3.06 -9.17 31.05
N THR A 575 -2.40 -9.89 30.16
CA THR A 575 -2.62 -11.32 29.94
C THR A 575 -1.97 -12.15 31.04
N SER A 576 -1.00 -11.55 31.75
CA SER A 576 -0.41 -12.04 33.00
C SER A 576 -0.17 -10.87 33.94
N ALA A 577 0.43 -11.15 35.11
CA ALA A 577 0.81 -10.10 36.06
C ALA A 577 1.88 -9.13 35.51
N THR A 578 2.65 -9.53 34.51
CA THR A 578 3.80 -8.79 33.98
C THR A 578 3.73 -8.52 32.48
N THR A 579 2.78 -9.10 31.76
CA THR A 579 2.65 -8.97 30.30
C THR A 579 1.30 -8.44 29.88
N PHE A 580 1.29 -7.57 28.87
CA PHE A 580 0.10 -7.04 28.22
C PHE A 580 -0.28 -7.81 26.96
N SER A 581 0.70 -8.39 26.28
CA SER A 581 0.61 -9.03 24.96
C SER A 581 0.08 -8.06 23.89
N PRO A 582 0.82 -6.97 23.57
CA PRO A 582 0.34 -5.89 22.70
C PRO A 582 -0.03 -6.39 21.30
N ASP A 583 0.70 -7.36 20.77
CA ASP A 583 0.53 -7.89 19.41
C ASP A 583 -0.48 -9.06 19.32
N ALA A 584 -1.00 -9.52 20.46
CA ALA A 584 -2.04 -10.54 20.46
C ALA A 584 -3.33 -10.00 19.83
N VAL A 585 -3.89 -10.76 18.89
CA VAL A 585 -5.16 -10.42 18.24
C VAL A 585 -6.30 -10.47 19.26
N CYS A 586 -7.19 -9.50 19.20
CA CYS A 586 -8.38 -9.46 20.04
C CYS A 586 -9.50 -10.29 19.44
N THR A 587 -10.11 -11.16 20.27
CA THR A 587 -11.36 -11.81 19.88
C THR A 587 -12.53 -10.85 19.97
N ARG A 588 -13.66 -11.24 19.37
CA ARG A 588 -14.92 -10.47 19.44
C ARG A 588 -15.38 -10.26 20.87
N ALA A 589 -15.26 -11.30 21.72
CA ALA A 589 -15.58 -11.19 23.14
C ALA A 589 -14.68 -10.19 23.87
N GLN A 590 -13.36 -10.24 23.63
CA GLN A 590 -12.41 -9.28 24.22
C GLN A 590 -12.70 -7.85 23.77
N SER A 591 -13.02 -7.67 22.50
CA SER A 591 -13.31 -6.34 21.91
C SER A 591 -14.54 -5.71 22.57
N VAL A 592 -15.66 -6.44 22.67
CA VAL A 592 -16.87 -5.91 23.34
C VAL A 592 -16.66 -5.75 24.84
N ALA A 593 -15.81 -6.57 25.48
CA ALA A 593 -15.47 -6.42 26.90
C ALA A 593 -14.70 -5.12 27.17
N PHE A 594 -13.76 -4.73 26.28
CA PHE A 594 -13.05 -3.45 26.41
C PHE A 594 -14.00 -2.27 26.19
N LEU A 595 -14.86 -2.33 25.17
CA LEU A 595 -15.86 -1.30 24.92
C LEU A 595 -16.87 -1.16 26.07
N TYR A 596 -17.33 -2.29 26.62
CA TYR A 596 -18.23 -2.30 27.76
C TYR A 596 -17.62 -1.63 28.99
N ARG A 597 -16.34 -1.89 29.29
CA ARG A 597 -15.65 -1.25 30.41
C ARG A 597 -15.40 0.24 30.18
N ALA A 598 -15.23 0.65 28.92
CA ALA A 598 -15.03 2.05 28.57
C ALA A 598 -16.33 2.88 28.51
N PHE A 599 -17.43 2.28 28.07
CA PHE A 599 -18.68 3.01 27.74
C PHE A 599 -19.94 2.38 28.34
N GLY A 600 -19.87 1.13 28.80
CA GLY A 600 -21.08 0.36 29.10
C GLY A 600 -21.70 0.67 30.44
N GLU A 601 -23.02 0.56 30.47
CA GLU A 601 -23.81 0.49 31.71
C GLU A 601 -24.37 -0.93 31.87
N LYS A 602 -24.60 -1.34 33.14
CA LYS A 602 -25.10 -2.68 33.45
C LYS A 602 -26.48 -2.90 32.85
N VAL A 603 -26.63 -3.97 32.07
CA VAL A 603 -27.91 -4.41 31.51
C VAL A 603 -28.47 -5.60 32.30
N ASN A 604 -29.77 -5.73 32.37
CA ASN A 604 -30.46 -6.79 33.14
C ASN A 604 -30.98 -7.93 32.24
N LYS A 605 -30.49 -8.03 31.01
CA LYS A 605 -30.94 -9.01 30.02
C LYS A 605 -29.78 -9.83 29.50
N ALA A 606 -29.95 -11.15 29.41
CA ALA A 606 -28.97 -12.04 28.78
C ALA A 606 -28.94 -11.82 27.24
N ALA A 607 -27.78 -12.00 26.63
CA ALA A 607 -27.58 -11.78 25.19
C ALA A 607 -28.33 -12.77 24.29
N GLY A 608 -28.65 -13.97 24.80
CA GLY A 608 -29.48 -14.96 24.11
C GLY A 608 -28.78 -15.77 23.00
N PHE A 609 -27.45 -15.77 22.99
CA PHE A 609 -26.64 -16.59 22.06
C PHE A 609 -26.30 -17.96 22.68
N SER A 610 -26.34 -19.01 21.87
CA SER A 610 -26.09 -20.38 22.35
C SER A 610 -24.59 -20.64 22.66
N ASP A 611 -23.70 -19.86 22.10
CA ASP A 611 -22.25 -19.92 22.28
C ASP A 611 -21.70 -18.92 23.33
N VAL A 612 -22.61 -18.23 24.07
CA VAL A 612 -22.25 -17.31 25.16
C VAL A 612 -22.76 -17.89 26.48
N SER A 613 -21.85 -18.49 27.26
CA SER A 613 -22.20 -18.95 28.59
C SER A 613 -22.55 -17.75 29.52
N ALA A 614 -23.58 -17.93 30.34
CA ALA A 614 -23.99 -16.91 31.33
C ALA A 614 -22.87 -16.59 32.35
N ASP A 615 -21.97 -17.54 32.61
CA ASP A 615 -20.85 -17.40 33.52
C ASP A 615 -19.56 -16.89 32.83
N ALA A 616 -19.60 -16.62 31.53
CA ALA A 616 -18.44 -16.12 30.81
C ALA A 616 -18.11 -14.67 31.25
N TYR A 617 -16.83 -14.34 31.40
CA TYR A 617 -16.37 -13.00 31.82
C TYR A 617 -16.87 -11.86 30.90
N TYR A 618 -17.27 -12.21 29.68
CA TYR A 618 -17.77 -11.30 28.66
C TYR A 618 -19.31 -11.31 28.50
N ALA A 619 -20.03 -12.12 29.28
CA ALA A 619 -21.47 -12.30 29.07
C ALA A 619 -22.25 -10.97 29.19
N ASP A 620 -21.95 -10.17 30.23
CA ASP A 620 -22.56 -8.86 30.43
C ASP A 620 -22.17 -7.88 29.31
N ALA A 621 -20.93 -7.95 28.83
CA ALA A 621 -20.44 -7.09 27.73
C ALA A 621 -21.13 -7.42 26.40
N VAL A 622 -21.34 -8.71 26.11
CA VAL A 622 -22.09 -9.14 24.91
C VAL A 622 -23.56 -8.70 25.02
N ALA A 623 -24.17 -8.89 26.18
CA ALA A 623 -25.54 -8.46 26.42
C ALA A 623 -25.71 -6.94 26.21
N TRP A 624 -24.81 -6.15 26.79
CA TRP A 624 -24.76 -4.69 26.59
C TRP A 624 -24.56 -4.30 25.14
N ALA A 625 -23.59 -4.94 24.46
CA ALA A 625 -23.27 -4.61 23.07
C ALA A 625 -24.44 -4.86 22.11
N VAL A 626 -25.22 -5.92 22.37
CA VAL A 626 -26.40 -6.27 21.56
C VAL A 626 -27.57 -5.34 21.88
N GLU A 627 -27.85 -5.07 23.16
CA GLU A 627 -28.95 -4.20 23.57
C GLU A 627 -28.78 -2.77 23.06
N ASN A 628 -27.54 -2.27 23.01
CA ASN A 628 -27.21 -0.94 22.53
C ASN A 628 -26.84 -0.90 21.03
N GLY A 629 -27.02 -1.99 20.27
CA GLY A 629 -26.74 -2.03 18.84
C GLY A 629 -25.26 -1.84 18.48
N VAL A 630 -24.35 -2.00 19.45
CA VAL A 630 -22.89 -1.88 19.26
C VAL A 630 -22.36 -3.06 18.42
N ALA A 631 -22.78 -4.28 18.78
CA ALA A 631 -22.48 -5.49 18.05
C ALA A 631 -23.73 -6.36 17.87
N SER A 632 -23.70 -7.27 16.91
CA SER A 632 -24.76 -8.26 16.68
C SER A 632 -24.15 -9.66 16.58
N GLY A 633 -24.99 -10.70 16.59
CA GLY A 633 -24.57 -12.06 16.28
C GLY A 633 -24.17 -12.21 14.80
N ILE A 634 -23.49 -13.32 14.51
CA ILE A 634 -23.06 -13.68 13.15
C ILE A 634 -24.12 -14.47 12.37
N GLY A 635 -25.28 -14.73 12.95
CA GLY A 635 -26.34 -15.60 12.43
C GLY A 635 -26.45 -16.90 13.21
N GLY A 636 -27.48 -17.69 12.92
CA GLY A 636 -27.69 -19.00 13.56
C GLY A 636 -27.83 -18.99 15.10
N GLY A 637 -28.07 -17.82 15.73
CA GLY A 637 -28.12 -17.71 17.19
C GLY A 637 -26.73 -17.69 17.86
N LEU A 638 -25.66 -17.39 17.09
CA LEU A 638 -24.27 -17.35 17.54
C LEU A 638 -23.75 -15.92 17.60
N PHE A 639 -22.88 -15.65 18.60
CA PHE A 639 -22.08 -14.43 18.71
C PHE A 639 -20.66 -14.59 18.20
N ALA A 640 -20.14 -15.78 18.19
CA ALA A 640 -18.75 -16.15 17.89
C ALA A 640 -17.73 -15.41 18.81
N PRO A 641 -17.76 -15.65 20.12
CA PRO A 641 -16.95 -14.91 21.11
C PRO A 641 -15.45 -15.07 20.88
N ASP A 642 -15.00 -16.23 20.43
CA ASP A 642 -13.58 -16.55 20.25
C ASP A 642 -13.05 -16.21 18.84
N GLN A 643 -13.91 -15.75 17.94
CA GLN A 643 -13.50 -15.32 16.60
C GLN A 643 -12.66 -14.04 16.69
N ASP A 644 -11.60 -13.96 15.91
CA ASP A 644 -10.79 -12.75 15.77
C ASP A 644 -11.63 -11.57 15.29
N CYS A 645 -11.34 -10.41 15.83
CA CYS A 645 -12.06 -9.19 15.48
C CYS A 645 -11.24 -8.34 14.52
N ALA A 646 -11.77 -8.13 13.32
CA ALA A 646 -11.12 -7.30 12.32
C ALA A 646 -11.15 -5.80 12.68
N ARG A 647 -10.19 -5.02 12.18
CA ARG A 647 -10.08 -3.57 12.44
C ARG A 647 -11.35 -2.82 12.05
N GLY A 648 -11.97 -3.17 10.91
CA GLY A 648 -13.24 -2.58 10.47
C GLY A 648 -14.39 -2.90 11.43
N GLN A 649 -14.44 -4.11 11.98
CA GLN A 649 -15.42 -4.49 13.00
C GLN A 649 -15.23 -3.69 14.29
N ILE A 650 -14.00 -3.58 14.76
CA ILE A 650 -13.68 -2.85 16.00
C ILE A 650 -14.03 -1.38 15.87
N VAL A 651 -13.66 -0.74 14.76
CA VAL A 651 -13.98 0.67 14.55
C VAL A 651 -15.49 0.86 14.40
N ALA A 652 -16.22 -0.08 13.76
CA ALA A 652 -17.68 -0.05 13.70
C ALA A 652 -18.32 -0.20 15.08
N PHE A 653 -17.79 -1.08 15.92
CA PHE A 653 -18.27 -1.23 17.32
C PHE A 653 -18.00 0.03 18.14
N LEU A 654 -16.77 0.58 18.04
CA LEU A 654 -16.38 1.80 18.72
C LEU A 654 -17.27 3.00 18.30
N TYR A 655 -17.47 3.17 17.01
CA TYR A 655 -18.32 4.22 16.46
C TYR A 655 -19.74 4.15 17.00
N ARG A 656 -20.36 2.97 16.96
CA ARG A 656 -21.73 2.76 17.50
C ARG A 656 -21.79 2.97 19.01
N ALA A 657 -20.79 2.50 19.76
CA ALA A 657 -20.72 2.77 21.19
C ALA A 657 -20.59 4.27 21.50
N TYR A 658 -19.82 5.00 20.66
CA TYR A 658 -19.63 6.44 20.81
C TYR A 658 -20.89 7.24 20.46
N GLN A 659 -21.66 6.82 19.45
CA GLN A 659 -22.92 7.47 19.06
C GLN A 659 -24.03 7.30 20.11
N ASN A 660 -23.95 6.27 20.95
CA ASN A 660 -24.91 6.00 22.01
C ASN A 660 -24.57 6.71 23.35
N LYS A 661 -23.46 7.47 23.39
CA LYS A 661 -23.02 8.24 24.56
C LYS A 661 -23.59 9.64 24.52
#